data_90ad3d8b26202f124e7984abf26f9ac5
#
_entry.id   90ad3d8b26202f124e7984abf26f9ac5
#
_cell.length_a   1.000
_cell.length_b   1.000
_cell.length_c   1.000
_cell.angle_alpha   90.00
_cell.angle_beta   90.00
_cell.angle_gamma   90.00
#
_symmetry.space_group_name_H-M   'P 1'
#
loop_
_entity.id
_entity.type
_entity.pdbx_description
1 polymer ?
#
loop_
_entity_poly.entity_id
_entity_poly.type
_entity_poly.pdbx_seq_one_letter_code
_entity_poly.pdbx_strand_id
1 'polypeptide(L)'
;MKTILCSFVFLLLSSTFLAQEHYSRAKIWFVDEGISALSDLGLAIDHGHVKNNTFIISDFSEAEIQKAIEAGLQVDILIEDVKAHYVEQATAVYTKNIACPDVGAPSYAPQVPTNFQLGSMAGYYTYQEYLDILDDMRSQYPNLITERAAVSDTLTHEGRPLYFVKISNNPSVEQSKPRVLYTALHHAREPGSLSETIFFMWYILENYGVDPEITYLVDELELFFLPMINPDGYIENETNDPNGGGMFRKNKNPNIGSSNPGVDLNRNYSYQWNTTGVSSDENSDVFPGVSPFSEPETKNIKKIAEKWNVEFALNAHTHGGMMLFPYGATENDFAADHTYFTAIGNQMVSYNNYLNQKSSGLYPASGDSDDFLYHDHGIFAFTPEVSHNGFWAPASVITDDCIDMLFSNIVLAHLPLVYGVTKSLDDEMFINDMTGDFNYEITRLGRTSGVLTVSVESISGIQTVGNPNTYNLALEETQSGTIAFSLNPNIQYGDEIKYVLVTDNGTWQHRDTLIKTYGSPTVQLFDEANTIDNWVGTWDLTTEDYYSPNYSFTDSPNGNYSGNSEEVFRLKDTIDLTNAIDALVSFRAKWDIEDNYDYVQFMVSTDFGNSWSAQCGKYTNTGVSVSGGSQPIEPLYDGIQNDWVLEEINLSEYLGEQIMMRFVLNTDYWEHNDGFYFDDFQVMYNLESASSIAEEHLISFNLFPNPANETVNISANEILNGEVSIFNTKGQRVNSYSINGQSKQVELDVSSLEQGVYFVRVSNEKMVSQSKRLVIVR
;
A
#
# COMPACT_ATOMS: atom_id res chain seq x y z
N MET A 1 -59.52 -46.74 -55.77
CA MET A 1 -59.09 -46.24 -54.50
C MET A 1 -57.58 -46.23 -54.52
N LYS A 2 -56.99 -45.09 -54.73
CA LYS A 2 -55.52 -44.89 -54.70
C LYS A 2 -55.16 -44.21 -53.42
N THR A 3 -54.42 -44.86 -52.56
CA THR A 3 -53.92 -44.38 -51.29
C THR A 3 -52.63 -43.59 -51.55
N ILE A 4 -52.65 -42.27 -51.27
CA ILE A 4 -51.46 -41.40 -51.35
C ILE A 4 -50.78 -41.48 -50.00
N LEU A 5 -49.52 -41.96 -49.99
CA LEU A 5 -48.63 -41.98 -48.81
C LEU A 5 -47.84 -40.65 -48.81
N CYS A 6 -48.17 -39.74 -47.86
CA CYS A 6 -47.37 -38.55 -47.61
C CYS A 6 -46.21 -38.90 -46.68
N SER A 7 -45.00 -38.91 -47.17
CA SER A 7 -43.79 -38.98 -46.36
C SER A 7 -43.44 -37.61 -45.83
N PHE A 8 -43.59 -37.40 -44.51
CA PHE A 8 -43.01 -36.25 -43.80
C PHE A 8 -41.52 -36.46 -43.57
N VAL A 9 -40.70 -35.69 -44.25
CA VAL A 9 -39.24 -35.59 -43.94
C VAL A 9 -39.11 -34.60 -42.80
N PHE A 10 -38.83 -35.08 -41.61
CA PHE A 10 -38.36 -34.23 -40.49
C PHE A 10 -36.89 -33.85 -40.80
N LEU A 11 -36.63 -32.61 -41.16
CA LEU A 11 -35.30 -32.02 -41.10
C LEU A 11 -35.02 -31.74 -39.59
N LEU A 12 -34.20 -32.58 -38.98
CA LEU A 12 -33.54 -32.26 -37.71
C LEU A 12 -32.45 -31.21 -38.02
N LEU A 13 -32.78 -29.92 -37.79
CA LEU A 13 -31.76 -28.91 -37.58
C LEU A 13 -31.07 -29.22 -36.26
N SER A 14 -29.95 -29.90 -36.31
CA SER A 14 -29.01 -29.93 -35.20
C SER A 14 -28.36 -28.55 -35.10
N SER A 15 -28.95 -27.66 -34.31
CA SER A 15 -28.18 -26.55 -33.75
C SER A 15 -27.10 -27.16 -32.84
N THR A 16 -25.88 -27.19 -33.28
CA THR A 16 -24.74 -27.35 -32.40
C THR A 16 -24.72 -26.11 -31.52
N PHE A 17 -25.34 -26.17 -30.35
CA PHE A 17 -24.94 -25.34 -29.26
C PHE A 17 -23.50 -25.74 -28.98
N LEU A 18 -22.54 -24.87 -29.32
CA LEU A 18 -21.22 -24.91 -28.73
C LEU A 18 -21.49 -24.78 -27.24
N ALA A 19 -21.18 -25.81 -26.46
CA ALA A 19 -21.26 -25.72 -25.01
C ALA A 19 -20.34 -24.58 -24.61
N GLN A 20 -20.85 -23.58 -23.94
CA GLN A 20 -20.07 -22.48 -23.38
C GLN A 20 -19.08 -23.11 -22.42
N GLU A 21 -17.81 -22.69 -22.51
CA GLU A 21 -16.75 -23.22 -21.64
C GLU A 21 -17.13 -23.01 -20.17
N HIS A 22 -17.02 -24.07 -19.38
CA HIS A 22 -17.32 -24.07 -17.97
C HIS A 22 -16.08 -23.65 -17.19
N TYR A 23 -16.24 -22.76 -16.21
CA TYR A 23 -15.19 -22.30 -15.31
C TYR A 23 -15.54 -22.61 -13.86
N SER A 24 -14.56 -23.12 -13.13
CA SER A 24 -14.66 -23.40 -11.69
C SER A 24 -13.56 -22.70 -10.94
N ARG A 25 -13.82 -22.22 -9.74
CA ARG A 25 -12.77 -21.80 -8.82
C ARG A 25 -12.16 -23.04 -8.21
N ALA A 26 -10.88 -23.26 -8.49
CA ALA A 26 -10.17 -24.44 -8.04
C ALA A 26 -8.89 -24.07 -7.31
N LYS A 27 -8.55 -24.90 -6.30
CA LYS A 27 -7.27 -24.91 -5.62
C LYS A 27 -6.41 -26.01 -6.24
N ILE A 28 -5.33 -25.64 -6.88
CA ILE A 28 -4.38 -26.56 -7.52
C ILE A 28 -3.10 -26.58 -6.69
N TRP A 29 -2.73 -27.76 -6.20
CA TRP A 29 -1.55 -27.97 -5.39
C TRP A 29 -0.35 -28.32 -6.26
N PHE A 30 0.80 -27.65 -6.04
CA PHE A 30 2.05 -27.84 -6.78
C PHE A 30 3.26 -27.99 -5.85
N VAL A 31 3.06 -28.58 -4.68
CA VAL A 31 4.11 -28.85 -3.67
C VAL A 31 5.28 -29.58 -4.35
N ASP A 32 6.50 -29.08 -4.16
CA ASP A 32 7.75 -29.59 -4.75
C ASP A 32 7.99 -29.27 -6.25
N GLU A 33 7.00 -28.82 -7.02
CA GLU A 33 7.15 -28.59 -8.47
C GLU A 33 7.28 -27.11 -8.84
N GLY A 34 6.84 -26.21 -7.95
CA GLY A 34 6.80 -24.76 -8.16
C GLY A 34 5.69 -24.31 -9.11
N ILE A 35 5.31 -23.03 -9.05
CA ILE A 35 4.25 -22.45 -9.88
C ILE A 35 4.58 -22.50 -11.39
N SER A 36 5.86 -22.55 -11.77
CA SER A 36 6.30 -22.68 -13.16
C SER A 36 5.80 -23.96 -13.83
N ALA A 37 5.57 -25.04 -13.08
CA ALA A 37 5.00 -26.26 -13.63
C ALA A 37 3.57 -26.06 -14.17
N LEU A 38 2.77 -25.22 -13.54
CA LEU A 38 1.43 -24.86 -14.01
C LEU A 38 1.49 -24.02 -15.30
N SER A 39 2.43 -23.08 -15.35
CA SER A 39 2.71 -22.30 -16.55
C SER A 39 3.14 -23.18 -17.74
N ASP A 40 4.00 -24.16 -17.51
CA ASP A 40 4.46 -25.12 -18.54
C ASP A 40 3.32 -26.01 -19.06
N LEU A 41 2.29 -26.27 -18.25
CA LEU A 41 1.05 -26.92 -18.65
C LEU A 41 0.13 -26.01 -19.47
N GLY A 42 0.43 -24.71 -19.56
CA GLY A 42 -0.36 -23.71 -20.25
C GLY A 42 -1.64 -23.30 -19.54
N LEU A 43 -1.63 -23.32 -18.20
CA LEU A 43 -2.69 -22.76 -17.36
C LEU A 43 -2.54 -21.24 -17.27
N ALA A 44 -3.67 -20.52 -17.21
CA ALA A 44 -3.70 -19.07 -16.93
C ALA A 44 -3.57 -18.86 -15.42
N ILE A 45 -2.35 -18.53 -14.97
CA ILE A 45 -1.98 -18.37 -13.57
C ILE A 45 -1.68 -16.91 -13.18
N ASP A 46 -2.05 -15.99 -14.03
CA ASP A 46 -1.82 -14.55 -13.89
C ASP A 46 -2.82 -13.85 -12.96
N HIS A 47 -3.74 -14.59 -12.40
CA HIS A 47 -4.72 -14.09 -11.45
C HIS A 47 -4.99 -15.13 -10.37
N GLY A 48 -5.50 -14.66 -9.26
CA GLY A 48 -5.86 -15.52 -8.16
C GLY A 48 -4.89 -15.39 -6.98
N HIS A 49 -5.08 -16.26 -6.03
CA HIS A 49 -4.33 -16.25 -4.80
C HIS A 49 -3.28 -17.38 -4.82
N VAL A 50 -2.02 -16.99 -4.80
CA VAL A 50 -0.87 -17.91 -4.82
C VAL A 50 -0.30 -18.02 -3.41
N LYS A 51 -0.24 -19.24 -2.89
CA LYS A 51 0.59 -19.55 -1.74
C LYS A 51 1.90 -20.17 -2.24
N ASN A 52 3.01 -19.49 -1.99
CA ASN A 52 4.32 -19.86 -2.51
C ASN A 52 4.64 -21.34 -2.26
N ASN A 53 5.18 -22.00 -3.28
CA ASN A 53 5.56 -23.42 -3.25
C ASN A 53 4.50 -24.41 -2.78
N THR A 54 3.22 -24.00 -2.76
CA THR A 54 2.16 -24.83 -2.17
C THR A 54 0.96 -24.99 -3.09
N PHE A 55 0.23 -23.92 -3.41
CA PHE A 55 -0.96 -23.96 -4.25
C PHE A 55 -1.29 -22.61 -4.91
N ILE A 56 -2.16 -22.66 -5.90
CA ILE A 56 -2.88 -21.51 -6.44
C ILE A 56 -4.40 -21.73 -6.32
N ILE A 57 -5.14 -20.67 -5.98
CA ILE A 57 -6.59 -20.62 -6.10
C ILE A 57 -6.94 -19.61 -7.17
N SER A 58 -7.55 -20.04 -8.26
CA SER A 58 -8.00 -19.18 -9.36
C SER A 58 -9.22 -19.76 -10.07
N ASP A 59 -9.75 -18.99 -11.01
CA ASP A 59 -10.89 -19.38 -11.84
C ASP A 59 -10.38 -20.04 -13.13
N PHE A 60 -10.37 -21.37 -13.16
CA PHE A 60 -9.87 -22.18 -14.26
C PHE A 60 -10.99 -22.74 -15.14
N SER A 61 -10.74 -22.85 -16.43
CA SER A 61 -11.59 -23.59 -17.34
C SER A 61 -11.56 -25.10 -17.05
N GLU A 62 -12.62 -25.81 -17.47
CA GLU A 62 -12.64 -27.27 -17.37
C GLU A 62 -11.43 -27.93 -18.06
N ALA A 63 -10.99 -27.35 -19.19
CA ALA A 63 -9.83 -27.84 -19.92
C ALA A 63 -8.51 -27.70 -19.13
N GLU A 64 -8.33 -26.59 -18.40
CA GLU A 64 -7.15 -26.36 -17.55
C GLU A 64 -7.15 -27.28 -16.32
N ILE A 65 -8.31 -27.43 -15.66
CA ILE A 65 -8.50 -28.37 -14.54
C ILE A 65 -8.14 -29.79 -14.98
N GLN A 66 -8.62 -30.21 -16.17
CA GLN A 66 -8.32 -31.55 -16.68
C GLN A 66 -6.83 -31.74 -16.98
N LYS A 67 -6.13 -30.73 -17.52
CA LYS A 67 -4.67 -30.75 -17.73
C LYS A 67 -3.91 -30.91 -16.42
N ALA A 68 -4.30 -30.18 -15.38
CA ALA A 68 -3.70 -30.29 -14.05
C ALA A 68 -3.86 -31.70 -13.45
N ILE A 69 -5.08 -32.28 -13.55
CA ILE A 69 -5.36 -33.65 -13.10
C ILE A 69 -4.56 -34.69 -13.90
N GLU A 70 -4.46 -34.53 -15.23
CA GLU A 70 -3.69 -35.45 -16.09
C GLU A 70 -2.18 -35.37 -15.82
N ALA A 71 -1.68 -34.23 -15.38
CA ALA A 71 -0.31 -34.04 -14.92
C ALA A 71 -0.05 -34.67 -13.54
N GLY A 72 -1.09 -35.10 -12.83
CA GLY A 72 -1.01 -35.76 -11.52
C GLY A 72 -1.11 -34.79 -10.34
N LEU A 73 -1.45 -33.52 -10.57
CA LEU A 73 -1.62 -32.52 -9.53
C LEU A 73 -2.94 -32.79 -8.77
N GLN A 74 -2.93 -32.46 -7.48
CA GLN A 74 -4.16 -32.45 -6.70
C GLN A 74 -4.98 -31.20 -7.03
N VAL A 75 -6.27 -31.35 -7.25
CA VAL A 75 -7.21 -30.26 -7.55
C VAL A 75 -8.43 -30.37 -6.62
N ASP A 76 -8.72 -29.31 -5.89
CA ASP A 76 -9.89 -29.18 -5.04
C ASP A 76 -10.82 -28.11 -5.65
N ILE A 77 -12.04 -28.48 -6.03
CA ILE A 77 -13.02 -27.51 -6.57
C ILE A 77 -13.68 -26.79 -5.39
N LEU A 78 -13.53 -25.49 -5.36
CA LEU A 78 -14.09 -24.60 -4.31
C LEU A 78 -15.44 -24.02 -4.74
N ILE A 79 -15.60 -23.65 -6.03
CA ILE A 79 -16.83 -23.15 -6.63
C ILE A 79 -17.00 -23.86 -7.98
N GLU A 80 -18.08 -24.61 -8.11
CA GLU A 80 -18.36 -25.41 -9.30
C GLU A 80 -18.66 -24.55 -10.55
N ASP A 81 -19.44 -23.47 -10.38
CA ASP A 81 -19.82 -22.55 -11.46
C ASP A 81 -19.51 -21.11 -11.08
N VAL A 82 -18.36 -20.65 -11.52
CA VAL A 82 -17.85 -19.29 -11.26
C VAL A 82 -18.75 -18.23 -11.89
N LYS A 83 -19.33 -18.47 -13.07
CA LYS A 83 -20.20 -17.51 -13.74
C LYS A 83 -21.47 -17.29 -12.92
N ALA A 84 -22.12 -18.37 -12.47
CA ALA A 84 -23.28 -18.27 -11.59
C ALA A 84 -22.94 -17.56 -10.27
N HIS A 85 -21.80 -17.86 -9.70
CA HIS A 85 -21.28 -17.22 -8.48
C HIS A 85 -21.12 -15.70 -8.64
N TYR A 86 -20.50 -15.24 -9.70
CA TYR A 86 -20.33 -13.79 -9.96
C TYR A 86 -21.67 -13.09 -10.17
N VAL A 87 -22.62 -13.72 -10.88
CA VAL A 87 -23.98 -13.15 -11.05
C VAL A 87 -24.70 -13.07 -9.69
N GLU A 88 -24.56 -14.05 -8.83
CA GLU A 88 -25.15 -14.03 -7.49
C GLU A 88 -24.54 -12.95 -6.62
N GLN A 89 -23.21 -12.82 -6.65
CA GLN A 89 -22.47 -11.80 -5.90
C GLN A 89 -22.70 -10.37 -6.39
N ALA A 90 -23.07 -10.16 -7.64
CA ALA A 90 -23.23 -8.82 -8.24
C ALA A 90 -24.14 -7.89 -7.42
N THR A 91 -25.11 -8.45 -6.69
CA THR A 91 -26.05 -7.70 -5.83
C THR A 91 -25.71 -7.76 -4.34
N ALA A 92 -24.65 -8.47 -3.97
CA ALA A 92 -24.23 -8.56 -2.58
C ALA A 92 -23.72 -7.19 -2.11
N VAL A 93 -24.10 -6.80 -0.89
CA VAL A 93 -23.61 -5.58 -0.28
C VAL A 93 -22.39 -5.96 0.55
N TYR A 94 -21.22 -5.66 0.03
CA TYR A 94 -19.97 -5.71 0.78
C TYR A 94 -19.69 -4.30 1.27
N THR A 95 -19.39 -4.16 2.54
CA THR A 95 -18.76 -2.95 3.09
C THR A 95 -17.29 -3.26 3.20
N LYS A 96 -16.43 -2.43 2.63
CA LYS A 96 -14.99 -2.48 2.89
C LYS A 96 -14.82 -2.19 4.39
N ASN A 97 -14.68 -3.23 5.20
CA ASN A 97 -14.33 -3.06 6.60
C ASN A 97 -12.85 -2.68 6.64
N ILE A 98 -12.59 -1.38 6.73
CA ILE A 98 -11.28 -0.87 7.10
C ILE A 98 -11.22 -0.96 8.61
N ALA A 99 -10.42 -1.88 9.13
CA ALA A 99 -10.32 -2.09 10.57
C ALA A 99 -9.81 -0.83 11.29
N CYS A 100 -8.98 -0.02 10.62
CA CYS A 100 -8.34 1.17 11.18
C CYS A 100 -8.52 2.40 10.28
N PRO A 101 -9.69 3.04 10.26
CA PRO A 101 -9.95 4.13 9.31
C PRO A 101 -9.14 5.42 9.57
N ASP A 102 -8.55 5.61 10.76
CA ASP A 102 -8.04 6.90 11.21
C ASP A 102 -6.63 6.86 11.85
N VAL A 103 -5.88 5.77 11.73
CA VAL A 103 -4.58 5.66 12.41
C VAL A 103 -3.42 5.82 11.42
N GLY A 104 -2.73 6.94 11.55
CA GLY A 104 -1.33 7.12 11.18
C GLY A 104 -1.00 7.38 9.71
N ALA A 105 -1.77 6.93 8.74
CA ALA A 105 -1.57 7.32 7.35
C ALA A 105 -2.48 8.52 7.02
N PRO A 106 -2.00 9.53 6.29
CA PRO A 106 -2.90 10.54 5.74
C PRO A 106 -3.94 9.82 4.89
N SER A 107 -5.22 9.89 5.27
CA SER A 107 -6.30 9.23 4.56
C SER A 107 -6.45 9.91 3.20
N TYR A 108 -6.11 9.21 2.12
CA TYR A 108 -6.43 9.65 0.78
C TYR A 108 -7.91 9.34 0.52
N ALA A 109 -8.78 10.29 0.83
CA ALA A 109 -10.23 10.17 0.69
C ALA A 109 -10.78 11.16 -0.35
N PRO A 110 -10.54 10.91 -1.65
CA PRO A 110 -11.03 11.77 -2.72
C PRO A 110 -12.55 11.72 -2.81
N GLN A 111 -13.14 12.80 -3.30
CA GLN A 111 -14.57 12.81 -3.62
C GLN A 111 -14.83 12.00 -4.88
N VAL A 112 -15.84 11.13 -4.83
CA VAL A 112 -16.30 10.39 -6.02
C VAL A 112 -16.81 11.37 -7.07
N PRO A 113 -16.39 11.26 -8.35
CA PRO A 113 -16.89 12.12 -9.41
C PRO A 113 -18.40 12.03 -9.56
N THR A 114 -19.06 13.16 -9.69
CA THR A 114 -20.52 13.24 -9.75
C THR A 114 -21.12 12.52 -10.97
N ASN A 115 -20.38 12.51 -12.08
CA ASN A 115 -20.80 11.86 -13.32
C ASN A 115 -20.38 10.38 -13.40
N PHE A 116 -19.59 9.88 -12.46
CA PHE A 116 -19.28 8.47 -12.40
C PHE A 116 -20.51 7.69 -11.92
N GLN A 117 -21.02 6.82 -12.76
CA GLN A 117 -22.14 5.95 -12.46
C GLN A 117 -21.78 4.53 -12.85
N LEU A 118 -22.23 3.55 -12.09
CA LEU A 118 -22.02 2.14 -12.44
C LEU A 118 -22.82 1.75 -13.68
N GLY A 119 -22.28 0.84 -14.49
CA GLY A 119 -22.89 0.34 -15.70
C GLY A 119 -24.02 -0.67 -15.46
N SER A 120 -24.68 -1.07 -16.52
CA SER A 120 -25.85 -1.95 -16.48
C SER A 120 -25.51 -3.45 -16.37
N MET A 121 -24.27 -3.85 -16.68
CA MET A 121 -23.82 -5.24 -16.67
C MET A 121 -23.18 -5.59 -15.30
N ALA A 122 -23.99 -5.93 -14.32
CA ALA A 122 -23.55 -6.21 -12.94
C ALA A 122 -22.75 -5.06 -12.28
N GLY A 123 -23.01 -3.82 -12.65
CA GLY A 123 -22.25 -2.64 -12.21
C GLY A 123 -21.16 -2.20 -13.20
N TYR A 124 -20.80 -3.02 -14.16
CA TYR A 124 -19.85 -2.70 -15.22
C TYR A 124 -20.51 -2.21 -16.50
N TYR A 125 -19.75 -1.51 -17.34
CA TYR A 125 -20.26 -0.90 -18.55
C TYR A 125 -20.40 -1.90 -19.69
N THR A 126 -21.48 -1.82 -20.45
CA THR A 126 -21.55 -2.41 -21.79
C THR A 126 -20.64 -1.64 -22.76
N TYR A 127 -20.35 -2.22 -23.92
CA TYR A 127 -19.58 -1.52 -24.98
C TYR A 127 -20.25 -0.21 -25.40
N GLN A 128 -21.58 -0.20 -25.51
CA GLN A 128 -22.32 1.01 -25.90
C GLN A 128 -22.28 2.08 -24.81
N GLU A 129 -22.45 1.70 -23.51
CA GLU A 129 -22.33 2.64 -22.39
C GLU A 129 -20.94 3.27 -22.34
N TYR A 130 -19.90 2.48 -22.58
CA TYR A 130 -18.52 3.00 -22.68
C TYR A 130 -18.39 4.07 -23.76
N LEU A 131 -18.93 3.83 -24.97
CA LEU A 131 -18.89 4.83 -26.05
C LEU A 131 -19.69 6.08 -25.71
N ASP A 132 -20.88 5.92 -25.13
CA ASP A 132 -21.73 7.02 -24.69
C ASP A 132 -21.06 7.87 -23.61
N ILE A 133 -20.36 7.27 -22.68
CA ILE A 133 -19.57 7.95 -21.62
C ILE A 133 -18.48 8.83 -22.24
N LEU A 134 -17.72 8.34 -23.22
CA LEU A 134 -16.70 9.15 -23.88
C LEU A 134 -17.31 10.35 -24.63
N ASP A 135 -18.46 10.15 -25.28
CA ASP A 135 -19.18 11.21 -25.96
C ASP A 135 -19.76 12.23 -24.96
N ASP A 136 -20.25 11.78 -23.79
CA ASP A 136 -20.72 12.63 -22.68
C ASP A 136 -19.60 13.46 -22.08
N MET A 137 -18.44 12.87 -21.80
CA MET A 137 -17.24 13.59 -21.34
C MET A 137 -16.89 14.72 -22.33
N ARG A 138 -16.86 14.40 -23.62
CA ARG A 138 -16.58 15.38 -24.66
C ARG A 138 -17.65 16.49 -24.72
N SER A 139 -18.90 16.15 -24.56
CA SER A 139 -20.01 17.10 -24.57
C SER A 139 -19.95 18.08 -23.39
N GLN A 140 -19.62 17.58 -22.20
CA GLN A 140 -19.56 18.38 -20.96
C GLN A 140 -18.27 19.20 -20.84
N TYR A 141 -17.12 18.64 -21.29
CA TYR A 141 -15.79 19.25 -21.15
C TYR A 141 -15.07 19.45 -22.49
N PRO A 142 -15.69 20.14 -23.47
CA PRO A 142 -15.15 20.24 -24.83
C PRO A 142 -13.80 20.93 -24.96
N ASN A 143 -13.35 21.64 -23.92
CA ASN A 143 -12.07 22.32 -23.89
C ASN A 143 -10.94 21.50 -23.20
N LEU A 144 -11.29 20.36 -22.60
CA LEU A 144 -10.37 19.52 -21.83
C LEU A 144 -10.15 18.14 -22.42
N ILE A 145 -11.11 17.58 -23.17
CA ILE A 145 -11.02 16.24 -23.77
C ILE A 145 -11.31 16.30 -25.28
N THR A 146 -10.63 15.46 -26.07
CA THR A 146 -10.92 15.32 -27.51
C THR A 146 -12.20 14.53 -27.75
N GLU A 147 -12.73 14.59 -28.97
CA GLU A 147 -13.60 13.54 -29.47
C GLU A 147 -12.84 12.21 -29.49
N ARG A 148 -13.55 11.10 -29.28
CA ARG A 148 -12.95 9.77 -29.47
C ARG A 148 -12.51 9.60 -30.90
N ALA A 149 -11.31 9.09 -31.09
CA ALA A 149 -10.71 8.87 -32.41
C ALA A 149 -10.12 7.47 -32.48
N ALA A 150 -10.12 6.87 -33.67
CA ALA A 150 -9.43 5.62 -33.88
C ALA A 150 -7.91 5.81 -33.80
N VAL A 151 -7.21 4.90 -33.11
CA VAL A 151 -5.73 4.89 -33.03
C VAL A 151 -5.11 4.84 -34.43
N SER A 152 -5.71 4.06 -35.31
CA SER A 152 -5.29 3.94 -36.71
C SER A 152 -6.41 3.31 -37.57
N ASP A 153 -6.11 3.10 -38.88
CA ASP A 153 -6.99 2.38 -39.80
C ASP A 153 -7.03 0.84 -39.57
N THR A 154 -6.23 0.33 -38.60
CA THR A 154 -6.24 -1.09 -38.27
C THR A 154 -7.43 -1.38 -37.37
N LEU A 155 -8.38 -2.15 -37.89
CA LEU A 155 -9.57 -2.59 -37.18
C LEU A 155 -9.34 -3.97 -36.56
N THR A 156 -10.08 -4.29 -35.50
CA THR A 156 -10.15 -5.62 -34.88
C THR A 156 -10.67 -6.66 -35.89
N HIS A 157 -10.66 -7.93 -35.52
CA HIS A 157 -11.16 -9.02 -36.38
C HIS A 157 -12.64 -8.90 -36.71
N GLU A 158 -13.45 -8.29 -35.85
CA GLU A 158 -14.86 -8.02 -36.09
C GLU A 158 -15.11 -6.61 -36.65
N GLY A 159 -14.07 -5.88 -37.05
CA GLY A 159 -14.15 -4.62 -37.76
C GLY A 159 -14.34 -3.38 -36.89
N ARG A 160 -13.98 -3.42 -35.61
CA ARG A 160 -14.06 -2.28 -34.68
C ARG A 160 -12.76 -1.51 -34.62
N PRO A 161 -12.75 -0.17 -34.54
CA PRO A 161 -11.57 0.61 -34.22
C PRO A 161 -11.30 0.57 -32.72
N LEU A 162 -10.03 0.66 -32.32
CA LEU A 162 -9.63 0.99 -30.97
C LEU A 162 -9.74 2.51 -30.83
N TYR A 163 -10.56 2.97 -29.89
CA TYR A 163 -10.77 4.37 -29.64
C TYR A 163 -9.88 4.91 -28.52
N PHE A 164 -9.31 6.09 -28.75
CA PHE A 164 -8.63 6.85 -27.71
C PHE A 164 -9.23 8.25 -27.59
N VAL A 165 -8.97 8.86 -26.44
CA VAL A 165 -9.19 10.28 -26.18
C VAL A 165 -7.96 10.88 -25.54
N LYS A 166 -7.78 12.20 -25.66
CA LYS A 166 -6.71 12.95 -25.00
C LYS A 166 -7.34 13.98 -24.07
N ILE A 167 -6.88 14.00 -22.81
CA ILE A 167 -7.22 15.02 -21.82
C ILE A 167 -6.01 15.95 -21.65
N SER A 168 -6.22 17.25 -21.79
CA SER A 168 -5.23 18.32 -21.61
C SER A 168 -5.93 19.66 -21.69
N ASN A 169 -5.34 20.76 -21.26
CA ASN A 169 -5.80 22.06 -21.69
C ASN A 169 -5.60 22.22 -23.21
N ASN A 170 -6.57 22.72 -23.94
CA ASN A 170 -6.58 22.79 -25.42
C ASN A 170 -6.31 21.43 -26.12
N PRO A 171 -7.08 20.37 -25.85
CA PRO A 171 -6.77 19.00 -26.26
C PRO A 171 -6.74 18.81 -27.79
N SER A 172 -7.40 19.68 -28.56
CA SER A 172 -7.45 19.60 -30.03
C SER A 172 -6.19 20.11 -30.73
N VAL A 173 -5.25 20.69 -29.96
CA VAL A 173 -3.98 21.20 -30.48
C VAL A 173 -2.87 20.26 -30.04
N GLU A 174 -1.95 19.93 -30.94
CA GLU A 174 -0.74 19.21 -30.56
C GLU A 174 0.18 20.15 -29.78
N GLN A 175 0.62 19.71 -28.60
CA GLN A 175 1.44 20.52 -27.70
C GLN A 175 2.77 19.81 -27.42
N SER A 176 3.81 20.60 -27.09
CA SER A 176 5.10 20.06 -26.69
C SER A 176 5.13 19.76 -25.19
N LYS A 177 4.18 18.95 -24.72
CA LYS A 177 4.08 18.50 -23.33
C LYS A 177 4.49 17.05 -23.21
N PRO A 178 4.96 16.60 -22.03
CA PRO A 178 5.13 15.18 -21.76
C PRO A 178 3.81 14.42 -21.89
N ARG A 179 3.90 13.13 -22.21
CA ARG A 179 2.75 12.28 -22.52
C ARG A 179 2.71 11.05 -21.63
N VAL A 180 1.53 10.81 -21.06
CA VAL A 180 1.24 9.60 -20.26
C VAL A 180 0.10 8.85 -20.92
N LEU A 181 0.21 7.51 -20.97
CA LEU A 181 -0.77 6.62 -21.56
C LEU A 181 -1.45 5.76 -20.48
N TYR A 182 -2.77 5.72 -20.50
CA TYR A 182 -3.58 4.83 -19.66
C TYR A 182 -4.36 3.89 -20.57
N THR A 183 -4.19 2.59 -20.37
CA THR A 183 -4.90 1.56 -21.13
C THR A 183 -5.59 0.57 -20.21
N ALA A 184 -6.63 -0.10 -20.71
CA ALA A 184 -7.34 -1.13 -19.98
C ALA A 184 -7.90 -2.20 -20.89
N LEU A 185 -8.41 -3.29 -20.31
CA LEU A 185 -9.09 -4.37 -21.03
C LEU A 185 -8.24 -5.03 -22.14
N HIS A 186 -6.99 -5.42 -21.84
CA HIS A 186 -6.29 -6.40 -22.64
C HIS A 186 -7.04 -7.73 -22.63
N HIS A 187 -7.48 -8.15 -21.44
CA HIS A 187 -8.29 -9.34 -21.26
C HIS A 187 -9.76 -8.96 -21.09
N ALA A 188 -10.59 -9.60 -21.84
CA ALA A 188 -12.01 -9.22 -21.96
C ALA A 188 -12.84 -9.54 -20.70
N ARG A 189 -12.33 -10.41 -19.81
CA ARG A 189 -12.99 -10.78 -18.54
C ARG A 189 -12.67 -9.85 -17.37
N GLU A 190 -11.98 -8.73 -17.61
CA GLU A 190 -11.43 -7.81 -16.60
C GLU A 190 -12.08 -6.42 -16.62
N PRO A 191 -13.41 -6.32 -16.43
CA PRO A 191 -14.11 -5.04 -16.58
C PRO A 191 -13.79 -4.00 -15.50
N GLY A 192 -13.19 -4.41 -14.36
CA GLY A 192 -12.74 -3.52 -13.29
C GLY A 192 -11.69 -2.52 -13.78
N SER A 193 -10.80 -2.95 -14.69
CA SER A 193 -9.79 -2.09 -15.29
C SER A 193 -10.39 -0.95 -16.15
N LEU A 194 -11.52 -1.21 -16.85
CA LEU A 194 -12.26 -0.18 -17.57
C LEU A 194 -12.92 0.81 -16.58
N SER A 195 -13.54 0.30 -15.52
CA SER A 195 -14.25 1.15 -14.55
C SER A 195 -13.30 2.11 -13.85
N GLU A 196 -12.11 1.62 -13.45
CA GLU A 196 -11.05 2.42 -12.85
C GLU A 196 -10.59 3.54 -13.79
N THR A 197 -10.29 3.21 -15.05
CA THR A 197 -9.85 4.19 -16.04
C THR A 197 -10.94 5.26 -16.30
N ILE A 198 -12.20 4.89 -16.40
CA ILE A 198 -13.33 5.82 -16.58
C ILE A 198 -13.51 6.71 -15.33
N PHE A 199 -13.34 6.15 -14.13
CA PHE A 199 -13.38 6.91 -12.88
C PHE A 199 -12.31 7.99 -12.88
N PHE A 200 -11.06 7.64 -13.19
CA PHE A 200 -9.97 8.60 -13.25
C PHE A 200 -10.19 9.69 -14.29
N MET A 201 -10.71 9.35 -15.46
CA MET A 201 -11.05 10.35 -16.48
C MET A 201 -12.09 11.35 -15.98
N TRP A 202 -13.18 10.89 -15.33
CA TRP A 202 -14.18 11.78 -14.74
C TRP A 202 -13.58 12.63 -13.62
N TYR A 203 -12.73 12.03 -12.77
CA TYR A 203 -12.06 12.73 -11.68
C TYR A 203 -11.23 13.92 -12.19
N ILE A 204 -10.42 13.71 -13.22
CA ILE A 204 -9.63 14.78 -13.85
C ILE A 204 -10.52 15.88 -14.39
N LEU A 205 -11.57 15.52 -15.15
CA LEU A 205 -12.43 16.49 -15.82
C LEU A 205 -13.23 17.36 -14.83
N GLU A 206 -13.74 16.76 -13.77
CA GLU A 206 -14.53 17.46 -12.75
C GLU A 206 -13.68 18.33 -11.81
N ASN A 207 -12.45 17.95 -11.59
CA ASN A 207 -11.56 18.65 -10.65
C ASN A 207 -10.64 19.70 -11.33
N TYR A 208 -10.59 19.77 -12.66
CA TYR A 208 -9.86 20.84 -13.34
C TYR A 208 -10.41 22.22 -12.98
N GLY A 209 -9.55 23.12 -12.52
CA GLY A 209 -9.94 24.46 -12.05
C GLY A 209 -10.51 24.48 -10.63
N VAL A 210 -10.63 23.34 -9.97
CA VAL A 210 -11.09 23.16 -8.57
C VAL A 210 -9.96 22.67 -7.70
N ASP A 211 -9.34 21.55 -8.09
CA ASP A 211 -8.18 20.99 -7.44
C ASP A 211 -6.89 21.53 -8.09
N PRO A 212 -6.00 22.17 -7.33
CA PRO A 212 -4.73 22.70 -7.86
C PRO A 212 -3.81 21.64 -8.46
N GLU A 213 -3.81 20.40 -7.92
CA GLU A 213 -2.99 19.29 -8.42
C GLU A 213 -3.48 18.83 -9.79
N ILE A 214 -4.77 18.54 -9.91
CA ILE A 214 -5.38 18.12 -11.16
C ILE A 214 -5.28 19.23 -12.22
N THR A 215 -5.45 20.50 -11.83
CA THR A 215 -5.28 21.64 -12.72
C THR A 215 -3.86 21.69 -13.27
N TYR A 216 -2.85 21.56 -12.38
CA TYR A 216 -1.44 21.52 -12.76
C TYR A 216 -1.14 20.38 -13.74
N LEU A 217 -1.59 19.15 -13.45
CA LEU A 217 -1.35 17.98 -14.31
C LEU A 217 -1.94 18.17 -15.72
N VAL A 218 -3.18 18.64 -15.81
CA VAL A 218 -3.86 18.88 -17.11
C VAL A 218 -3.21 20.03 -17.88
N ASP A 219 -2.69 21.04 -17.16
CA ASP A 219 -2.02 22.18 -17.78
C ASP A 219 -0.63 21.82 -18.31
N GLU A 220 0.08 20.87 -17.69
CA GLU A 220 1.46 20.52 -18.05
C GLU A 220 1.57 19.26 -18.92
N LEU A 221 0.51 18.42 -19.04
CA LEU A 221 0.57 17.12 -19.70
C LEU A 221 -0.41 16.99 -20.86
N GLU A 222 -0.14 16.03 -21.74
CA GLU A 222 -1.12 15.38 -22.62
C GLU A 222 -1.35 13.95 -22.08
N LEU A 223 -2.53 13.70 -21.47
CA LEU A 223 -2.95 12.41 -20.93
C LEU A 223 -3.75 11.67 -21.98
N PHE A 224 -3.26 10.53 -22.45
CA PHE A 224 -3.91 9.69 -23.43
C PHE A 224 -4.60 8.51 -22.76
N PHE A 225 -5.85 8.28 -23.10
CA PHE A 225 -6.66 7.18 -22.59
C PHE A 225 -7.11 6.30 -23.74
N LEU A 226 -6.80 4.99 -23.64
CA LEU A 226 -7.30 3.92 -24.49
C LEU A 226 -7.99 2.87 -23.60
N PRO A 227 -9.19 3.16 -23.09
CA PRO A 227 -9.80 2.37 -22.02
C PRO A 227 -10.22 0.96 -22.41
N MET A 228 -10.23 0.62 -23.71
CA MET A 228 -10.66 -0.69 -24.19
C MET A 228 -9.79 -1.16 -25.35
N ILE A 229 -8.82 -2.04 -25.05
CA ILE A 229 -7.94 -2.63 -26.07
C ILE A 229 -8.62 -3.80 -26.79
N ASN A 230 -9.45 -4.58 -26.11
CA ASN A 230 -10.08 -5.80 -26.61
C ASN A 230 -11.61 -5.68 -26.72
N PRO A 231 -12.14 -4.82 -27.63
CA PRO A 231 -13.58 -4.63 -27.74
C PRO A 231 -14.32 -5.87 -28.25
N ASP A 232 -13.70 -6.69 -29.11
CA ASP A 232 -14.35 -7.88 -29.66
C ASP A 232 -14.55 -8.96 -28.61
N GLY A 233 -13.52 -9.24 -27.79
CA GLY A 233 -13.62 -10.17 -26.67
C GLY A 233 -14.59 -9.67 -25.59
N TYR A 234 -14.61 -8.36 -25.32
CA TYR A 234 -15.53 -7.78 -24.34
C TYR A 234 -17.00 -7.91 -24.75
N ILE A 235 -17.32 -7.66 -26.00
CA ILE A 235 -18.67 -7.84 -26.57
C ILE A 235 -19.08 -9.32 -26.56
N GLU A 236 -18.13 -10.27 -26.68
CA GLU A 236 -18.43 -11.69 -26.51
C GLU A 236 -18.97 -11.98 -25.11
N ASN A 237 -18.31 -11.44 -24.06
CA ASN A 237 -18.80 -11.55 -22.68
C ASN A 237 -20.16 -10.85 -22.50
N GLU A 238 -20.29 -9.61 -22.99
CA GLU A 238 -21.57 -8.88 -22.94
C GLU A 238 -22.72 -9.64 -23.60
N THR A 239 -22.45 -10.28 -24.74
CA THR A 239 -23.48 -11.00 -25.51
C THR A 239 -23.91 -12.30 -24.83
N ASN A 240 -22.95 -13.07 -24.30
CA ASN A 240 -23.22 -14.38 -23.74
C ASN A 240 -23.59 -14.32 -22.24
N ASP A 241 -23.04 -13.35 -21.53
CA ASP A 241 -23.19 -13.19 -20.08
C ASP A 241 -23.64 -11.74 -19.73
N PRO A 242 -24.81 -11.27 -20.20
CA PRO A 242 -25.24 -9.87 -20.10
C PRO A 242 -25.50 -9.39 -18.66
N ASN A 243 -25.51 -10.32 -17.70
CA ASN A 243 -25.64 -10.01 -16.28
C ASN A 243 -24.27 -10.02 -15.55
N GLY A 244 -23.16 -10.03 -16.28
CA GLY A 244 -21.81 -10.16 -15.76
C GLY A 244 -21.36 -11.62 -15.59
N GLY A 245 -20.13 -11.82 -15.14
CA GLY A 245 -19.56 -13.16 -14.95
C GLY A 245 -18.98 -13.81 -16.21
N GLY A 246 -18.89 -13.08 -17.33
CA GLY A 246 -18.30 -13.60 -18.55
C GLY A 246 -16.80 -13.89 -18.40
N MET A 247 -16.36 -15.10 -18.79
CA MET A 247 -14.97 -15.58 -18.55
C MET A 247 -14.12 -15.61 -19.83
N PHE A 248 -14.62 -15.13 -20.97
CA PHE A 248 -13.86 -15.04 -22.19
C PHE A 248 -12.71 -14.01 -22.05
N ARG A 249 -11.47 -14.45 -22.23
CA ARG A 249 -10.25 -13.66 -21.97
C ARG A 249 -9.67 -13.04 -23.25
N LYS A 250 -9.54 -13.86 -24.32
CA LYS A 250 -8.77 -13.58 -25.54
C LYS A 250 -9.45 -12.56 -26.46
N ASN A 251 -8.78 -12.18 -27.57
CA ASN A 251 -9.44 -11.48 -28.65
C ASN A 251 -10.27 -12.46 -29.54
N LYS A 252 -10.92 -11.94 -30.58
CA LYS A 252 -11.80 -12.76 -31.45
C LYS A 252 -11.14 -13.12 -32.79
N ASN A 253 -9.88 -13.58 -32.79
CA ASN A 253 -9.26 -14.06 -34.03
C ASN A 253 -9.92 -15.37 -34.50
N PRO A 254 -10.71 -15.38 -35.57
CA PRO A 254 -11.51 -16.54 -35.97
C PRO A 254 -10.68 -17.68 -36.59
N ASN A 255 -9.41 -17.44 -36.84
CA ASN A 255 -8.50 -18.41 -37.47
C ASN A 255 -7.66 -19.17 -36.46
N ILE A 256 -7.77 -18.87 -35.20
CA ILE A 256 -6.98 -19.41 -34.10
C ILE A 256 -7.92 -20.11 -33.13
N GLY A 257 -7.60 -21.40 -32.85
CA GLY A 257 -8.39 -22.24 -31.96
C GLY A 257 -9.74 -22.66 -32.56
N SER A 258 -10.36 -23.63 -31.95
CA SER A 258 -11.65 -24.18 -32.41
C SER A 258 -12.72 -24.20 -31.30
N SER A 259 -12.33 -24.49 -30.08
CA SER A 259 -13.21 -24.47 -28.90
C SER A 259 -13.11 -23.17 -28.10
N ASN A 260 -11.91 -22.58 -28.03
CA ASN A 260 -11.66 -21.27 -27.40
C ASN A 260 -10.83 -20.40 -28.37
N PRO A 261 -11.47 -19.75 -29.37
CA PRO A 261 -10.78 -19.02 -30.42
C PRO A 261 -10.14 -17.72 -29.92
N GLY A 262 -9.02 -17.34 -30.58
CA GLY A 262 -8.36 -16.07 -30.36
C GLY A 262 -6.97 -16.18 -29.73
N VAL A 263 -6.40 -15.03 -29.44
CA VAL A 263 -5.03 -14.84 -28.93
C VAL A 263 -5.08 -14.07 -27.62
N ASP A 264 -4.24 -14.44 -26.67
CA ASP A 264 -3.97 -13.63 -25.49
C ASP A 264 -3.18 -12.38 -25.89
N LEU A 265 -3.83 -11.23 -25.81
CA LEU A 265 -3.23 -9.97 -26.23
C LEU A 265 -2.02 -9.58 -25.36
N ASN A 266 -2.03 -9.94 -24.06
CA ASN A 266 -0.92 -9.66 -23.15
C ASN A 266 0.16 -10.77 -23.17
N ARG A 267 0.22 -11.54 -24.24
CA ARG A 267 1.29 -12.48 -24.62
C ARG A 267 1.77 -12.26 -26.05
N ASN A 268 1.22 -11.26 -26.77
CA ASN A 268 1.42 -11.05 -28.20
C ASN A 268 2.39 -9.89 -28.54
N TYR A 269 3.13 -9.35 -27.54
CA TYR A 269 4.17 -8.33 -27.75
C TYR A 269 5.54 -8.96 -28.03
N SER A 270 6.55 -8.12 -28.36
CA SER A 270 7.84 -8.59 -28.94
C SER A 270 8.83 -9.14 -27.93
N TYR A 271 8.91 -8.53 -26.73
CA TYR A 271 9.99 -8.88 -25.78
C TYR A 271 9.87 -10.33 -25.32
N GLN A 272 10.92 -11.11 -25.53
CA GLN A 272 10.98 -12.54 -25.23
C GLN A 272 9.74 -13.36 -25.68
N TRP A 273 9.03 -12.92 -26.70
CA TRP A 273 7.79 -13.53 -27.16
C TRP A 273 7.89 -15.07 -27.26
N ASN A 274 6.89 -15.77 -26.76
CA ASN A 274 6.73 -17.23 -26.83
C ASN A 274 7.86 -18.02 -26.14
N THR A 275 8.37 -17.53 -24.99
CA THR A 275 9.43 -18.23 -24.24
C THR A 275 8.93 -18.87 -22.95
N THR A 276 8.08 -18.19 -22.17
CA THR A 276 7.57 -18.67 -20.87
C THR A 276 6.18 -18.10 -20.58
N GLY A 277 5.39 -18.75 -19.74
CA GLY A 277 4.03 -18.31 -19.40
C GLY A 277 3.04 -18.33 -20.55
N VAL A 278 3.27 -19.19 -21.54
CA VAL A 278 2.50 -19.29 -22.78
C VAL A 278 2.25 -20.75 -23.15
N SER A 279 1.22 -21.00 -23.98
CA SER A 279 0.89 -22.32 -24.48
C SER A 279 0.94 -22.36 -26.02
N SER A 280 1.42 -23.46 -26.57
CA SER A 280 1.34 -23.72 -28.01
C SER A 280 -0.03 -24.27 -28.46
N ASP A 281 -0.93 -24.58 -27.53
CA ASP A 281 -2.31 -24.99 -27.81
C ASP A 281 -3.12 -23.72 -28.14
N GLU A 282 -3.62 -23.64 -29.37
CA GLU A 282 -4.42 -22.49 -29.84
C GLU A 282 -5.72 -22.29 -29.05
N ASN A 283 -6.20 -23.29 -28.32
CA ASN A 283 -7.38 -23.18 -27.46
C ASN A 283 -7.04 -22.74 -26.01
N SER A 284 -5.77 -22.67 -25.64
CA SER A 284 -5.36 -22.19 -24.32
C SER A 284 -5.66 -20.70 -24.16
N ASP A 285 -6.01 -20.28 -22.94
CA ASP A 285 -6.21 -18.88 -22.58
C ASP A 285 -4.92 -18.05 -22.67
N VAL A 286 -3.73 -18.69 -22.62
CA VAL A 286 -2.42 -18.03 -22.74
C VAL A 286 -1.73 -18.29 -24.08
N PHE A 287 -2.48 -18.52 -25.17
CA PHE A 287 -1.91 -18.67 -26.51
C PHE A 287 -1.37 -17.32 -27.04
N PRO A 288 -0.06 -17.21 -27.37
CA PRO A 288 0.59 -15.93 -27.67
C PRO A 288 0.40 -15.46 -29.12
N GLY A 289 -0.39 -16.18 -29.94
CA GLY A 289 -0.51 -15.93 -31.36
C GLY A 289 0.58 -16.59 -32.19
N VAL A 290 0.56 -16.38 -33.52
CA VAL A 290 1.49 -17.02 -34.49
C VAL A 290 2.82 -16.27 -34.67
N SER A 291 2.87 -15.03 -34.21
CA SER A 291 4.07 -14.17 -34.18
C SER A 291 3.82 -12.98 -33.24
N PRO A 292 4.87 -12.30 -32.76
CA PRO A 292 4.66 -11.03 -32.05
C PRO A 292 3.89 -10.06 -32.96
N PHE A 293 2.97 -9.33 -32.35
CA PHE A 293 2.07 -8.41 -33.05
C PHE A 293 1.28 -9.07 -34.20
N SER A 294 0.90 -10.35 -34.07
CA SER A 294 -0.01 -10.96 -35.04
C SER A 294 -1.37 -10.29 -35.02
N GLU A 295 -1.80 -9.77 -33.85
CA GLU A 295 -3.13 -9.26 -33.63
C GLU A 295 -3.27 -7.77 -33.96
N PRO A 296 -4.43 -7.32 -34.46
CA PRO A 296 -4.67 -5.91 -34.80
C PRO A 296 -4.63 -5.00 -33.57
N GLU A 297 -5.06 -5.48 -32.41
CA GLU A 297 -5.08 -4.76 -31.16
C GLU A 297 -3.65 -4.40 -30.72
N THR A 298 -2.75 -5.36 -30.66
CA THR A 298 -1.33 -5.15 -30.27
C THR A 298 -0.57 -4.33 -31.31
N LYS A 299 -0.94 -4.41 -32.61
CA LYS A 299 -0.40 -3.52 -33.65
C LYS A 299 -0.78 -2.06 -33.41
N ASN A 300 -1.94 -1.78 -32.84
CA ASN A 300 -2.32 -0.41 -32.50
C ASN A 300 -1.50 0.12 -31.33
N ILE A 301 -1.24 -0.70 -30.28
CA ILE A 301 -0.35 -0.31 -29.17
C ILE A 301 1.07 -0.06 -29.68
N LYS A 302 1.59 -0.92 -30.56
CA LYS A 302 2.89 -0.71 -31.20
C LYS A 302 2.96 0.65 -31.92
N LYS A 303 1.90 1.03 -32.66
CA LYS A 303 1.86 2.34 -33.35
C LYS A 303 1.85 3.51 -32.37
N ILE A 304 1.21 3.36 -31.21
CA ILE A 304 1.24 4.37 -30.14
C ILE A 304 2.67 4.52 -29.64
N ALA A 305 3.32 3.42 -29.24
CA ALA A 305 4.68 3.42 -28.74
C ALA A 305 5.69 4.04 -29.75
N GLU A 306 5.53 3.70 -31.04
CA GLU A 306 6.42 4.22 -32.12
C GLU A 306 6.21 5.70 -32.47
N LYS A 307 5.01 6.27 -32.19
CA LYS A 307 4.64 7.57 -32.79
C LYS A 307 4.26 8.65 -31.80
N TRP A 308 3.78 8.27 -30.58
CA TRP A 308 3.17 9.27 -29.69
C TRP A 308 4.13 9.82 -28.64
N ASN A 309 5.39 9.41 -28.64
CA ASN A 309 6.41 9.87 -27.70
C ASN A 309 5.89 9.84 -26.24
N VAL A 310 5.31 8.73 -25.86
CA VAL A 310 4.85 8.47 -24.51
C VAL A 310 6.06 8.24 -23.61
N GLU A 311 6.03 8.75 -22.38
CA GLU A 311 7.11 8.56 -21.41
C GLU A 311 6.75 7.53 -20.33
N PHE A 312 5.49 7.52 -19.92
CA PHE A 312 4.95 6.59 -18.91
C PHE A 312 3.66 5.96 -19.39
N ALA A 313 3.42 4.72 -19.00
CA ALA A 313 2.19 4.01 -19.29
C ALA A 313 1.66 3.24 -18.08
N LEU A 314 0.33 3.15 -17.97
CA LEU A 314 -0.36 2.24 -17.05
C LEU A 314 -1.28 1.35 -17.87
N ASN A 315 -1.11 0.04 -17.74
CA ASN A 315 -1.88 -0.98 -18.44
C ASN A 315 -2.77 -1.72 -17.43
N ALA A 316 -3.97 -1.17 -17.16
CA ALA A 316 -4.83 -1.68 -16.10
C ALA A 316 -5.41 -3.05 -16.43
N HIS A 317 -5.27 -3.98 -15.50
CA HIS A 317 -5.78 -5.33 -15.45
C HIS A 317 -6.64 -5.55 -14.19
N THR A 318 -7.18 -6.73 -14.02
CA THR A 318 -7.94 -7.18 -12.86
C THR A 318 -7.73 -8.70 -12.75
N HIS A 319 -7.35 -9.30 -11.61
CA HIS A 319 -7.36 -8.83 -10.25
C HIS A 319 -6.15 -9.37 -9.47
N GLY A 320 -5.90 -8.78 -8.27
CA GLY A 320 -4.83 -9.29 -7.39
C GLY A 320 -4.34 -8.28 -6.34
N GLY A 321 -4.71 -7.00 -6.44
CA GLY A 321 -4.21 -5.97 -5.53
C GLY A 321 -2.70 -5.76 -5.65
N MET A 322 -2.18 -5.69 -6.87
CA MET A 322 -0.75 -5.58 -7.15
C MET A 322 -0.43 -4.44 -8.11
N MET A 323 0.80 -3.94 -8.05
CA MET A 323 1.40 -3.04 -9.02
C MET A 323 2.64 -3.72 -9.60
N LEU A 324 2.55 -4.17 -10.83
CA LEU A 324 3.59 -4.94 -11.52
C LEU A 324 4.42 -4.03 -12.44
N PHE A 325 5.71 -4.36 -12.59
CA PHE A 325 6.63 -3.65 -13.49
C PHE A 325 7.66 -4.60 -14.13
N PRO A 326 8.34 -4.22 -15.25
CA PRO A 326 9.29 -5.07 -15.97
C PRO A 326 10.47 -5.59 -15.13
N TYR A 327 10.98 -6.80 -15.47
CA TYR A 327 10.57 -7.67 -16.56
C TYR A 327 9.77 -8.87 -16.06
N GLY A 328 8.84 -9.34 -16.92
CA GLY A 328 7.96 -10.47 -16.63
C GLY A 328 8.52 -11.83 -17.00
N ALA A 329 9.43 -11.92 -17.98
CA ALA A 329 9.80 -13.20 -18.58
C ALA A 329 10.64 -14.12 -17.69
N THR A 330 11.49 -13.60 -16.82
CA THR A 330 12.32 -14.38 -15.89
C THR A 330 12.61 -13.64 -14.59
N GLU A 331 12.77 -14.39 -13.49
CA GLU A 331 13.12 -13.82 -12.18
C GLU A 331 14.50 -13.15 -12.15
N ASN A 332 15.43 -13.61 -12.98
CA ASN A 332 16.81 -13.13 -12.99
C ASN A 332 17.07 -11.98 -13.99
N ASP A 333 16.06 -11.54 -14.73
CA ASP A 333 16.16 -10.43 -15.66
C ASP A 333 15.63 -9.15 -15.02
N PHE A 334 16.52 -8.19 -14.79
CA PHE A 334 16.19 -6.92 -14.16
C PHE A 334 16.29 -5.79 -15.17
N ALA A 335 15.29 -4.92 -15.18
CA ALA A 335 15.34 -3.67 -15.92
C ALA A 335 16.58 -2.84 -15.48
N ALA A 336 17.16 -2.08 -16.41
CA ALA A 336 18.29 -1.19 -16.08
C ALA A 336 17.91 -0.15 -15.01
N ASP A 337 16.64 0.26 -15.01
CA ASP A 337 16.05 1.23 -14.08
C ASP A 337 15.23 0.51 -12.97
N HIS A 338 15.61 -0.71 -12.56
CA HIS A 338 14.86 -1.51 -11.58
C HIS A 338 14.65 -0.76 -10.25
N THR A 339 15.68 -0.06 -9.75
CA THR A 339 15.57 0.73 -8.52
C THR A 339 14.55 1.85 -8.66
N TYR A 340 14.53 2.50 -9.82
CA TYR A 340 13.57 3.56 -10.11
C TYR A 340 12.14 3.01 -10.23
N PHE A 341 11.93 1.87 -10.90
CA PHE A 341 10.62 1.20 -10.92
C PHE A 341 10.13 0.88 -9.50
N THR A 342 11.02 0.34 -8.66
CA THR A 342 10.70 0.03 -7.27
C THR A 342 10.32 1.29 -6.49
N ALA A 343 11.11 2.36 -6.61
CA ALA A 343 10.87 3.60 -5.88
C ALA A 343 9.54 4.27 -6.25
N ILE A 344 9.26 4.39 -7.56
CA ILE A 344 7.99 5.00 -8.01
C ILE A 344 6.79 4.08 -7.77
N GLY A 345 6.93 2.76 -7.94
CA GLY A 345 5.88 1.81 -7.61
C GLY A 345 5.50 1.85 -6.13
N ASN A 346 6.48 1.91 -5.21
CA ASN A 346 6.22 2.08 -3.77
C ASN A 346 5.46 3.39 -3.48
N GLN A 347 5.80 4.48 -4.18
CA GLN A 347 5.05 5.73 -4.05
C GLN A 347 3.61 5.58 -4.59
N MET A 348 3.42 4.89 -5.71
CA MET A 348 2.10 4.68 -6.31
C MET A 348 1.16 3.90 -5.39
N VAL A 349 1.68 2.89 -4.68
CA VAL A 349 0.85 2.01 -3.81
C VAL A 349 0.75 2.48 -2.36
N SER A 350 1.30 3.64 -2.01
CA SER A 350 1.41 4.09 -0.60
C SER A 350 0.06 4.31 0.12
N TYR A 351 -1.06 4.32 -0.62
CA TYR A 351 -2.40 4.53 -0.04
C TYR A 351 -3.40 3.39 -0.31
N ASN A 352 -3.03 2.34 -1.04
CA ASN A 352 -3.95 1.26 -1.37
C ASN A 352 -3.51 -0.13 -0.89
N ASN A 353 -2.35 -0.23 -0.26
CA ASN A 353 -1.75 -1.49 0.22
C ASN A 353 -1.57 -2.54 -0.89
N TYR A 354 -1.44 -2.12 -2.16
CA TYR A 354 -1.12 -3.04 -3.24
C TYR A 354 0.34 -3.47 -3.15
N LEU A 355 0.61 -4.72 -3.46
CA LEU A 355 1.97 -5.24 -3.51
C LEU A 355 2.70 -4.68 -4.74
N ASN A 356 3.76 -3.89 -4.53
CA ASN A 356 4.62 -3.43 -5.60
C ASN A 356 5.74 -4.44 -5.86
N GLN A 357 5.75 -5.07 -7.04
CA GLN A 357 6.76 -6.06 -7.36
C GLN A 357 7.04 -6.18 -8.87
N LYS A 358 8.18 -6.79 -9.20
CA LYS A 358 8.49 -7.17 -10.57
C LYS A 358 7.50 -8.23 -11.06
N SER A 359 7.02 -8.10 -12.31
CA SER A 359 5.99 -8.99 -12.90
C SER A 359 6.34 -10.47 -12.80
N SER A 360 7.63 -10.84 -12.99
CA SER A 360 8.08 -12.23 -12.83
C SER A 360 8.10 -12.73 -11.37
N GLY A 361 7.94 -11.85 -10.38
CA GLY A 361 7.75 -12.24 -8.97
C GLY A 361 6.38 -12.85 -8.70
N LEU A 362 5.37 -12.53 -9.53
CA LEU A 362 4.08 -13.21 -9.49
C LEU A 362 4.21 -14.60 -10.15
N TYR A 363 4.62 -14.63 -11.39
CA TYR A 363 5.03 -15.83 -12.15
C TYR A 363 5.72 -15.38 -13.45
N PRO A 364 6.64 -16.19 -14.03
CA PRO A 364 7.27 -15.83 -15.29
C PRO A 364 6.28 -15.87 -16.47
N ALA A 365 6.15 -14.74 -17.19
CA ALA A 365 5.35 -14.61 -18.40
C ALA A 365 6.08 -13.75 -19.44
N SER A 366 5.92 -14.06 -20.72
CA SER A 366 6.62 -13.39 -21.80
C SER A 366 5.69 -12.81 -22.85
N GLY A 367 6.12 -11.75 -23.51
CA GLY A 367 5.35 -11.08 -24.56
C GLY A 367 4.23 -10.20 -24.02
N ASP A 368 4.37 -9.67 -22.81
CA ASP A 368 3.46 -8.71 -22.20
C ASP A 368 3.73 -7.27 -22.70
N SER A 369 2.79 -6.39 -22.39
CA SER A 369 2.80 -4.99 -22.85
C SER A 369 3.90 -4.16 -22.18
N ASP A 370 4.14 -4.35 -20.89
CA ASP A 370 5.06 -3.53 -20.12
C ASP A 370 6.51 -3.78 -20.53
N ASP A 371 6.87 -5.04 -20.68
CA ASP A 371 8.19 -5.45 -21.16
C ASP A 371 8.49 -4.86 -22.54
N PHE A 372 7.52 -4.93 -23.47
CA PHE A 372 7.64 -4.32 -24.79
C PHE A 372 7.80 -2.81 -24.73
N LEU A 373 6.94 -2.12 -23.98
CA LEU A 373 6.95 -0.67 -23.87
C LEU A 373 8.27 -0.17 -23.29
N TYR A 374 8.76 -0.82 -22.25
CA TYR A 374 10.03 -0.44 -21.64
C TYR A 374 11.24 -0.85 -22.47
N HIS A 375 11.35 -2.13 -22.86
CA HIS A 375 12.52 -2.66 -23.53
C HIS A 375 12.74 -2.03 -24.91
N ASP A 376 11.69 -1.98 -25.74
CA ASP A 376 11.82 -1.54 -27.14
C ASP A 376 11.74 -0.02 -27.28
N HIS A 377 11.09 0.70 -26.32
CA HIS A 377 10.80 2.13 -26.47
C HIS A 377 11.24 2.99 -25.29
N GLY A 378 11.69 2.42 -24.15
CA GLY A 378 12.07 3.17 -22.94
C GLY A 378 10.90 3.85 -22.26
N ILE A 379 9.68 3.38 -22.49
CA ILE A 379 8.46 3.85 -21.82
C ILE A 379 8.34 3.13 -20.48
N PHE A 380 8.32 3.86 -19.39
CA PHE A 380 8.13 3.30 -18.05
C PHE A 380 6.69 2.84 -17.89
N ALA A 381 6.48 1.53 -17.97
CA ALA A 381 5.14 0.93 -17.97
C ALA A 381 4.90 0.11 -16.70
N PHE A 382 3.66 0.15 -16.22
CA PHE A 382 3.17 -0.57 -15.05
C PHE A 382 1.86 -1.26 -15.34
N THR A 383 1.65 -2.42 -14.73
CA THR A 383 0.38 -3.15 -14.74
C THR A 383 -0.18 -3.23 -13.33
N PRO A 384 -1.20 -2.43 -12.97
CA PRO A 384 -1.99 -2.70 -11.79
C PRO A 384 -2.96 -3.87 -12.02
N GLU A 385 -3.01 -4.79 -11.06
CA GLU A 385 -4.04 -5.82 -10.95
C GLU A 385 -5.10 -5.34 -9.94
N VAL A 386 -6.07 -4.59 -10.47
CA VAL A 386 -7.06 -3.84 -9.68
C VAL A 386 -8.01 -4.78 -8.95
N SER A 387 -8.35 -4.50 -7.68
CA SER A 387 -9.27 -5.27 -6.84
C SER A 387 -8.71 -6.59 -6.31
N HIS A 388 -9.20 -6.99 -5.15
CA HIS A 388 -8.97 -8.32 -4.55
C HIS A 388 -10.18 -9.27 -4.73
N ASN A 389 -11.26 -8.81 -5.36
CA ASN A 389 -12.57 -9.47 -5.34
C ASN A 389 -12.89 -10.30 -6.60
N GLY A 390 -11.88 -10.65 -7.39
CA GLY A 390 -12.05 -11.44 -8.62
C GLY A 390 -12.38 -10.60 -9.85
N PHE A 391 -12.56 -11.25 -11.00
CA PHE A 391 -12.79 -10.57 -12.28
C PHE A 391 -14.08 -9.73 -12.30
N TRP A 392 -15.12 -10.20 -11.65
CA TRP A 392 -16.43 -9.54 -11.59
C TRP A 392 -16.78 -9.24 -10.13
N ALA A 393 -16.05 -8.31 -9.54
CA ALA A 393 -16.30 -7.86 -8.18
C ALA A 393 -17.76 -7.36 -8.01
N PRO A 394 -18.35 -7.51 -6.81
CA PRO A 394 -19.69 -6.99 -6.53
C PRO A 394 -19.80 -5.50 -6.80
N ALA A 395 -20.97 -5.07 -7.30
CA ALA A 395 -21.21 -3.65 -7.65
C ALA A 395 -20.95 -2.69 -6.47
N SER A 396 -21.12 -3.17 -5.25
CA SER A 396 -20.91 -2.37 -4.02
C SER A 396 -19.45 -1.98 -3.76
N VAL A 397 -18.46 -2.69 -4.33
CA VAL A 397 -17.03 -2.41 -4.12
C VAL A 397 -16.33 -1.74 -5.30
N ILE A 398 -16.96 -1.70 -6.49
CA ILE A 398 -16.34 -1.16 -7.71
C ILE A 398 -15.86 0.29 -7.51
N THR A 399 -16.62 1.12 -6.82
CA THR A 399 -16.24 2.51 -6.56
C THR A 399 -15.04 2.60 -5.63
N ASP A 400 -14.97 1.74 -4.62
CA ASP A 400 -13.86 1.69 -3.68
C ASP A 400 -12.58 1.21 -4.38
N ASP A 401 -12.67 0.18 -5.24
CA ASP A 401 -11.55 -0.28 -6.07
C ASP A 401 -11.02 0.84 -7.01
N CYS A 402 -11.91 1.67 -7.55
CA CYS A 402 -11.53 2.84 -8.35
C CYS A 402 -10.83 3.93 -7.52
N ILE A 403 -11.29 4.16 -6.29
CA ILE A 403 -10.68 5.10 -5.34
C ILE A 403 -9.27 4.63 -4.97
N ASP A 404 -9.08 3.35 -4.71
CA ASP A 404 -7.78 2.77 -4.38
C ASP A 404 -6.72 3.03 -5.46
N MET A 405 -7.13 3.03 -6.74
CA MET A 405 -6.22 3.30 -7.86
C MET A 405 -5.95 4.78 -8.13
N LEU A 406 -6.78 5.67 -7.60
CA LEU A 406 -6.72 7.09 -7.99
C LEU A 406 -5.37 7.74 -7.67
N PHE A 407 -4.80 7.48 -6.48
CA PHE A 407 -3.49 8.02 -6.12
C PHE A 407 -2.37 7.48 -7.02
N SER A 408 -2.41 6.19 -7.36
CA SER A 408 -1.44 5.57 -8.29
C SER A 408 -1.46 6.27 -9.65
N ASN A 409 -2.63 6.56 -10.18
CA ASN A 409 -2.81 7.26 -11.45
C ASN A 409 -2.27 8.70 -11.42
N ILE A 410 -2.50 9.42 -10.31
CA ILE A 410 -2.01 10.80 -10.11
C ILE A 410 -0.50 10.81 -9.99
N VAL A 411 0.10 9.89 -9.21
CA VAL A 411 1.55 9.77 -9.09
C VAL A 411 2.17 9.51 -10.47
N LEU A 412 1.64 8.55 -11.24
CA LEU A 412 2.14 8.29 -12.60
C LEU A 412 2.14 9.55 -13.47
N ALA A 413 1.09 10.36 -13.37
CA ALA A 413 1.00 11.64 -14.11
C ALA A 413 2.06 12.66 -13.67
N HIS A 414 2.50 12.65 -12.42
CA HIS A 414 3.57 13.54 -11.94
C HIS A 414 4.96 13.16 -12.46
N LEU A 415 5.22 11.87 -12.73
CA LEU A 415 6.57 11.37 -13.01
C LEU A 415 7.30 12.02 -14.21
N PRO A 416 6.62 12.42 -15.30
CA PRO A 416 7.30 13.16 -16.38
C PRO A 416 7.74 14.56 -15.98
N LEU A 417 7.18 15.12 -14.92
CA LEU A 417 7.35 16.53 -14.49
C LEU A 417 8.44 16.65 -13.40
N VAL A 418 8.60 17.86 -12.84
CA VAL A 418 9.39 18.08 -11.62
C VAL A 418 8.57 17.58 -10.45
N TYR A 419 8.93 16.43 -9.90
CA TYR A 419 8.22 15.80 -8.80
C TYR A 419 9.19 15.30 -7.72
N GLY A 420 8.91 15.66 -6.48
CA GLY A 420 9.63 15.24 -5.30
C GLY A 420 8.67 14.87 -4.18
N VAL A 421 9.02 13.84 -3.44
CA VAL A 421 8.27 13.35 -2.29
C VAL A 421 9.03 13.71 -1.03
N THR A 422 8.36 14.38 -0.10
CA THR A 422 8.90 14.71 1.21
C THR A 422 8.22 13.85 2.27
N LYS A 423 9.03 13.26 3.14
CA LYS A 423 8.57 12.43 4.27
C LYS A 423 9.07 13.03 5.57
N SER A 424 8.18 13.17 6.56
CA SER A 424 8.59 13.52 7.92
C SER A 424 9.43 12.39 8.52
N LEU A 425 10.52 12.77 9.21
CA LEU A 425 11.35 11.87 10.01
C LEU A 425 11.06 12.00 11.51
N ASP A 426 10.09 12.84 11.87
CA ASP A 426 9.66 13.01 13.27
C ASP A 426 8.57 11.98 13.57
N ASP A 427 8.99 10.79 13.97
CA ASP A 427 8.09 9.66 14.22
C ASP A 427 7.25 9.85 15.50
N GLU A 428 7.77 10.60 16.49
CA GLU A 428 7.12 10.75 17.79
C GLU A 428 5.86 11.63 17.73
N MET A 429 4.78 11.18 18.35
CA MET A 429 3.52 11.94 18.49
C MET A 429 3.68 13.20 19.35
N PHE A 430 4.64 13.23 20.29
CA PHE A 430 4.77 14.29 21.27
C PHE A 430 5.95 15.21 20.99
N ILE A 431 5.73 16.52 21.12
CA ILE A 431 6.76 17.55 21.14
C ILE A 431 6.88 18.09 22.58
N ASN A 432 8.07 17.90 23.18
CA ASN A 432 8.33 18.24 24.59
C ASN A 432 8.99 19.60 24.76
N ASP A 433 9.71 20.06 23.76
CA ASP A 433 10.52 21.28 23.82
C ASP A 433 9.81 22.46 23.15
N MET A 434 9.96 23.64 23.73
CA MET A 434 9.39 24.88 23.19
C MET A 434 10.02 25.33 21.87
N THR A 435 11.15 24.76 21.53
CA THR A 435 11.88 25.02 20.28
C THR A 435 12.57 23.75 19.81
N GLY A 436 12.60 23.52 18.52
CA GLY A 436 13.24 22.36 17.91
C GLY A 436 13.30 22.49 16.40
N ASP A 437 13.50 21.36 15.74
CA ASP A 437 13.53 21.24 14.30
C ASP A 437 12.53 20.18 13.86
N PHE A 438 11.77 20.47 12.80
CA PHE A 438 11.05 19.43 12.05
C PHE A 438 12.02 18.78 11.09
N ASN A 439 12.21 17.49 11.26
CA ASN A 439 13.14 16.69 10.44
C ASN A 439 12.37 16.05 9.30
N TYR A 440 12.97 16.02 8.14
CA TYR A 440 12.38 15.39 6.96
C TYR A 440 13.45 14.89 5.99
N GLU A 441 13.03 14.06 5.07
CA GLU A 441 13.79 13.73 3.87
C GLU A 441 12.98 14.08 2.63
N ILE A 442 13.68 14.41 1.54
CA ILE A 442 13.09 14.68 0.25
C ILE A 442 13.78 13.84 -0.81
N THR A 443 12.98 13.10 -1.60
CA THR A 443 13.45 12.27 -2.71
C THR A 443 12.91 12.79 -4.02
N ARG A 444 13.75 12.95 -5.04
CA ARG A 444 13.28 13.28 -6.39
C ARG A 444 12.87 12.02 -7.13
N LEU A 445 11.59 11.95 -7.55
CA LEU A 445 11.04 10.89 -8.40
C LEU A 445 10.69 11.35 -9.82
N GLY A 446 10.46 12.64 -10.03
CA GLY A 446 10.16 13.19 -11.36
C GLY A 446 11.36 13.18 -12.31
N ARG A 447 11.13 12.80 -13.57
CA ARG A 447 12.20 12.76 -14.60
C ARG A 447 12.70 14.14 -15.01
N THR A 448 11.82 15.12 -15.07
CA THR A 448 12.23 16.50 -15.33
C THR A 448 12.98 17.05 -14.12
N SER A 449 14.20 17.59 -14.38
CA SER A 449 14.98 18.22 -13.33
C SER A 449 14.43 19.63 -13.03
N GLY A 450 14.46 20.00 -11.75
CA GLY A 450 14.00 21.31 -11.30
C GLY A 450 14.34 21.54 -9.84
N VAL A 451 14.09 22.77 -9.38
CA VAL A 451 14.27 23.14 -7.98
C VAL A 451 13.05 22.67 -7.20
N LEU A 452 13.29 21.97 -6.10
CA LEU A 452 12.28 21.63 -5.11
C LEU A 452 12.52 22.45 -3.84
N THR A 453 11.46 23.00 -3.26
CA THR A 453 11.54 23.79 -2.02
C THR A 453 10.68 23.11 -0.97
N VAL A 454 11.26 22.84 0.21
CA VAL A 454 10.52 22.34 1.36
C VAL A 454 10.33 23.46 2.37
N SER A 455 9.10 23.63 2.84
CA SER A 455 8.72 24.61 3.85
C SER A 455 7.70 24.04 4.82
N VAL A 456 7.53 24.72 5.97
CA VAL A 456 6.51 24.41 6.96
C VAL A 456 5.56 25.58 7.10
N GLU A 457 4.26 25.30 7.08
CA GLU A 457 3.23 26.27 7.38
C GLU A 457 2.54 25.91 8.73
N SER A 458 2.51 26.86 9.65
CA SER A 458 1.88 26.69 10.95
C SER A 458 0.35 26.81 10.83
N ILE A 459 -0.39 25.86 11.45
CA ILE A 459 -1.85 25.95 11.62
C ILE A 459 -2.20 26.24 13.07
N SER A 460 -1.69 25.46 14.05
CA SER A 460 -1.93 25.66 15.48
C SER A 460 -0.68 25.31 16.30
N GLY A 461 -0.58 25.86 17.50
CA GLY A 461 0.47 25.56 18.48
C GLY A 461 1.86 26.15 18.20
N ILE A 462 2.15 26.60 16.99
CA ILE A 462 3.46 27.11 16.57
C ILE A 462 3.44 28.62 16.49
N GLN A 463 4.47 29.29 17.03
CA GLN A 463 4.67 30.73 16.98
C GLN A 463 5.51 31.15 15.77
N THR A 464 6.62 30.44 15.50
CA THR A 464 7.52 30.74 14.38
C THR A 464 8.01 29.47 13.73
N VAL A 465 8.23 29.54 12.43
CA VAL A 465 8.90 28.49 11.62
C VAL A 465 10.13 29.08 10.95
N GLY A 466 11.12 28.23 10.69
CA GLY A 466 12.36 28.57 10.00
C GLY A 466 12.15 28.88 8.52
N ASN A 467 13.23 29.22 7.82
CA ASN A 467 13.22 29.49 6.39
C ASN A 467 13.05 28.19 5.59
N PRO A 468 12.40 28.25 4.41
CA PRO A 468 12.37 27.14 3.46
C PRO A 468 13.76 26.70 3.04
N ASN A 469 13.91 25.41 2.77
CA ASN A 469 15.13 24.83 2.17
C ASN A 469 14.88 24.51 0.69
N THR A 470 15.91 24.70 -0.15
CA THR A 470 15.83 24.41 -1.59
C THR A 470 16.81 23.33 -2.00
N TYR A 471 16.36 22.45 -2.90
CA TYR A 471 17.08 21.27 -3.34
C TYR A 471 17.17 21.19 -4.86
N ASN A 472 18.29 20.66 -5.34
CA ASN A 472 18.54 20.39 -6.75
C ASN A 472 19.06 18.95 -6.87
N LEU A 473 18.13 18.00 -6.73
CA LEU A 473 18.44 16.58 -6.60
C LEU A 473 18.65 15.91 -7.97
N ALA A 474 19.54 14.92 -8.01
CA ALA A 474 19.56 13.96 -9.10
C ALA A 474 18.29 13.07 -9.04
N LEU A 475 17.99 12.33 -10.13
CA LEU A 475 16.91 11.36 -10.10
C LEU A 475 17.20 10.29 -9.03
N GLU A 476 16.21 9.89 -8.24
CA GLU A 476 16.30 8.98 -7.09
C GLU A 476 17.17 9.50 -5.91
N GLU A 477 17.75 10.69 -6.01
CA GLU A 477 18.52 11.23 -4.89
C GLU A 477 17.60 11.64 -3.74
N THR A 478 17.97 11.20 -2.54
CA THR A 478 17.34 11.59 -1.27
C THR A 478 18.28 12.49 -0.47
N GLN A 479 17.77 13.56 0.09
CA GLN A 479 18.48 14.41 1.05
C GLN A 479 17.61 14.68 2.27
N SER A 480 18.21 14.63 3.46
CA SER A 480 17.57 15.04 4.70
C SER A 480 17.68 16.54 4.91
N GLY A 481 16.70 17.12 5.58
CA GLY A 481 16.70 18.53 5.95
C GLY A 481 15.98 18.78 7.27
N THR A 482 16.13 19.99 7.79
CA THR A 482 15.44 20.42 9.00
C THR A 482 14.87 21.82 8.84
N ILE A 483 13.73 22.10 9.50
CA ILE A 483 13.13 23.43 9.60
C ILE A 483 12.85 23.74 11.05
N ALA A 484 13.53 24.74 11.59
CA ALA A 484 13.39 25.15 12.99
C ALA A 484 11.96 25.62 13.31
N PHE A 485 11.51 25.37 14.53
CA PHE A 485 10.24 25.90 15.03
C PHE A 485 10.39 26.47 16.44
N SER A 486 9.46 27.35 16.81
CA SER A 486 9.17 27.68 18.20
C SER A 486 7.68 27.58 18.46
N LEU A 487 7.30 27.00 19.59
CA LEU A 487 5.91 26.86 19.99
C LEU A 487 5.37 28.16 20.58
N ASN A 488 4.05 28.30 20.58
CA ASN A 488 3.36 29.41 21.25
C ASN A 488 3.70 29.37 22.75
N PRO A 489 4.18 30.48 23.35
CA PRO A 489 4.55 30.51 24.77
C PRO A 489 3.39 30.25 25.73
N ASN A 490 2.15 30.29 25.25
CA ASN A 490 0.96 29.97 26.02
C ASN A 490 0.39 28.57 25.76
N ILE A 491 1.11 27.73 24.98
CA ILE A 491 0.69 26.37 24.71
C ILE A 491 0.61 25.59 26.03
N GLN A 492 -0.44 24.84 26.20
CA GLN A 492 -0.68 24.02 27.39
C GLN A 492 -0.37 22.55 27.08
N TYR A 493 -0.05 21.81 28.10
CA TYR A 493 0.10 20.38 28.04
C TYR A 493 -1.17 19.72 27.46
N GLY A 494 -0.98 18.84 26.43
CA GLY A 494 -2.07 18.21 25.70
C GLY A 494 -2.61 19.02 24.51
N ASP A 495 -2.16 20.27 24.31
CA ASP A 495 -2.58 21.06 23.15
C ASP A 495 -2.05 20.48 21.83
N GLU A 496 -2.87 20.57 20.79
CA GLU A 496 -2.52 20.17 19.43
C GLU A 496 -1.49 21.13 18.81
N ILE A 497 -0.46 20.56 18.22
CA ILE A 497 0.51 21.22 17.34
C ILE A 497 0.24 20.73 15.92
N LYS A 498 -0.30 21.61 15.07
CA LYS A 498 -0.65 21.27 13.70
C LYS A 498 0.09 22.13 12.69
N TYR A 499 0.68 21.48 11.69
CA TYR A 499 1.43 22.14 10.65
C TYR A 499 1.32 21.40 9.32
N VAL A 500 1.66 22.09 8.24
CA VAL A 500 1.72 21.52 6.89
C VAL A 500 3.17 21.50 6.46
N LEU A 501 3.65 20.33 6.09
CA LEU A 501 4.91 20.15 5.38
C LEU A 501 4.61 20.32 3.87
N VAL A 502 5.24 21.33 3.27
CA VAL A 502 4.96 21.73 1.88
C VAL A 502 6.16 21.44 1.00
N THR A 503 5.95 20.71 -0.09
CA THR A 503 6.93 20.49 -1.16
C THR A 503 6.50 21.27 -2.40
N ASP A 504 7.27 22.28 -2.81
CA ASP A 504 6.97 23.20 -3.91
C ASP A 504 7.94 22.97 -5.07
N ASN A 505 7.42 22.71 -6.26
CA ASN A 505 8.20 22.57 -7.50
C ASN A 505 8.27 23.88 -8.33
N GLY A 506 7.74 24.98 -7.80
CA GLY A 506 7.67 26.29 -8.44
C GLY A 506 6.38 26.55 -9.22
N THR A 507 5.56 25.52 -9.45
CA THR A 507 4.26 25.62 -10.15
C THR A 507 3.14 25.03 -9.33
N TRP A 508 3.40 23.95 -8.61
CA TRP A 508 2.45 23.23 -7.75
C TRP A 508 3.09 22.86 -6.42
N GLN A 509 2.26 22.71 -5.40
CA GLN A 509 2.66 22.37 -4.03
C GLN A 509 1.96 21.11 -3.55
N HIS A 510 2.74 20.09 -3.18
CA HIS A 510 2.26 19.02 -2.34
C HIS A 510 2.20 19.49 -0.89
N ARG A 511 1.13 19.12 -0.17
CA ARG A 511 0.83 19.65 1.17
C ARG A 511 0.43 18.50 2.08
N ASP A 512 1.31 18.13 2.99
CA ASP A 512 1.07 17.08 3.97
C ASP A 512 0.81 17.69 5.35
N THR A 513 -0.34 17.38 5.96
CA THR A 513 -0.76 17.92 7.27
C THR A 513 -0.36 16.98 8.37
N LEU A 514 0.47 17.46 9.28
CA LEU A 514 0.99 16.72 10.41
C LEU A 514 0.43 17.27 11.73
N ILE A 515 0.07 16.35 12.62
CA ILE A 515 -0.49 16.65 13.94
C ILE A 515 0.39 16.02 15.00
N LYS A 516 0.78 16.82 15.98
CA LYS A 516 1.56 16.42 17.16
C LYS A 516 0.86 16.95 18.42
N THR A 517 1.19 16.42 19.56
CA THR A 517 0.66 16.88 20.86
C THR A 517 1.79 17.52 21.67
N TYR A 518 1.53 18.70 22.29
CA TYR A 518 2.50 19.32 23.17
C TYR A 518 2.50 18.63 24.53
N GLY A 519 3.67 18.18 24.97
CA GLY A 519 3.88 17.67 26.31
C GLY A 519 4.78 16.47 26.40
N SER A 520 5.11 16.11 27.63
CA SER A 520 5.92 14.96 27.98
C SER A 520 5.02 13.98 28.73
N PRO A 521 4.54 12.93 28.07
CA PRO A 521 3.70 11.95 28.77
C PRO A 521 4.47 11.27 29.89
N THR A 522 3.76 10.85 30.92
CA THR A 522 4.32 10.04 31.99
C THR A 522 4.52 8.63 31.45
N VAL A 523 5.77 8.14 31.46
CA VAL A 523 6.07 6.76 31.09
C VAL A 523 5.74 5.86 32.29
N GLN A 524 4.73 5.02 32.15
CA GLN A 524 4.33 4.05 33.17
C GLN A 524 5.17 2.78 33.09
N LEU A 525 5.47 2.32 31.89
CA LEU A 525 6.32 1.18 31.60
C LEU A 525 7.27 1.54 30.47
N PHE A 526 8.53 1.16 30.61
CA PHE A 526 9.52 1.17 29.56
C PHE A 526 10.34 -0.10 29.63
N ASP A 527 10.40 -0.85 28.53
CA ASP A 527 11.09 -2.14 28.43
C ASP A 527 11.98 -2.17 27.18
N GLU A 528 13.29 -2.11 27.40
CA GLU A 528 14.33 -2.18 26.37
C GLU A 528 14.71 -3.65 26.03
N ALA A 529 13.81 -4.61 26.19
CA ALA A 529 14.04 -6.02 25.95
C ALA A 529 15.29 -6.61 26.64
N ASN A 530 15.72 -6.03 27.76
CA ASN A 530 16.91 -6.51 28.47
C ASN A 530 16.65 -7.81 29.26
N THR A 531 15.41 -8.07 29.65
CA THR A 531 14.95 -9.28 30.34
C THR A 531 13.50 -9.57 29.96
N ILE A 532 13.08 -10.83 30.15
CA ILE A 532 11.69 -11.27 29.95
C ILE A 532 10.80 -11.01 31.18
N ASP A 533 11.30 -10.32 32.20
CA ASP A 533 10.67 -10.25 33.52
C ASP A 533 9.27 -9.60 33.50
N ASN A 534 8.99 -8.69 32.56
CA ASN A 534 7.69 -8.04 32.43
C ASN A 534 6.68 -8.88 31.65
N TRP A 535 7.09 -9.96 31.00
CA TRP A 535 6.27 -10.71 30.06
C TRP A 535 6.06 -12.16 30.47
N VAL A 536 5.05 -12.79 29.91
CA VAL A 536 4.77 -14.22 30.05
C VAL A 536 4.15 -14.74 28.76
N GLY A 537 4.68 -15.86 28.27
CA GLY A 537 4.20 -16.49 27.05
C GLY A 537 5.26 -17.37 26.41
N THR A 538 5.13 -17.55 25.10
CA THR A 538 5.98 -18.45 24.29
C THR A 538 7.14 -17.71 23.62
N TRP A 539 7.05 -16.38 23.47
CA TRP A 539 8.12 -15.57 22.88
C TRP A 539 9.31 -15.41 23.83
N ASP A 540 10.47 -15.09 23.29
CA ASP A 540 11.71 -14.93 24.08
C ASP A 540 12.58 -13.80 23.54
N LEU A 541 13.71 -13.58 24.17
CA LEU A 541 14.73 -12.62 23.76
C LEU A 541 15.59 -13.20 22.64
N THR A 542 15.95 -12.36 21.69
CA THR A 542 16.91 -12.68 20.64
C THR A 542 18.05 -11.67 20.55
N THR A 543 19.19 -12.11 19.99
CA THR A 543 20.30 -11.27 19.58
C THR A 543 20.46 -11.20 18.07
N GLU A 544 19.55 -11.79 17.31
CA GLU A 544 19.61 -11.85 15.84
C GLU A 544 19.49 -10.47 15.23
N ASP A 545 18.54 -9.68 15.74
CA ASP A 545 18.39 -8.27 15.41
C ASP A 545 17.83 -7.51 16.60
N TYR A 546 18.14 -6.22 16.75
CA TYR A 546 17.62 -5.36 17.81
C TYR A 546 17.72 -3.89 17.43
N TYR A 547 16.80 -3.08 17.89
CA TYR A 547 16.84 -1.62 17.70
C TYR A 547 17.75 -0.97 18.76
N SER A 548 17.50 -1.24 20.03
CA SER A 548 18.39 -0.86 21.12
C SER A 548 19.25 -2.05 21.58
N PRO A 549 20.56 -1.85 21.92
CA PRO A 549 21.42 -2.96 22.33
C PRO A 549 20.96 -3.55 23.67
N ASN A 550 20.96 -4.87 23.87
CA ASN A 550 21.56 -5.94 23.04
C ASN A 550 20.56 -7.00 22.58
N TYR A 551 19.27 -6.84 22.82
CA TYR A 551 18.22 -7.83 22.58
C TYR A 551 16.99 -7.15 22.06
N SER A 552 16.14 -7.91 21.39
CA SER A 552 14.74 -7.62 21.13
C SER A 552 13.87 -8.81 21.55
N PHE A 553 12.56 -8.65 21.58
CA PHE A 553 11.60 -9.74 21.74
C PHE A 553 11.18 -10.27 20.37
N THR A 554 11.04 -11.61 20.26
CA THR A 554 10.51 -12.26 19.05
C THR A 554 9.75 -13.54 19.38
N ASP A 555 8.85 -13.95 18.49
CA ASP A 555 8.17 -15.26 18.50
C ASP A 555 9.12 -16.40 18.07
N SER A 556 10.18 -16.09 17.34
CA SER A 556 11.05 -17.03 16.64
C SER A 556 12.55 -16.85 16.98
N PRO A 557 12.99 -16.94 18.24
CA PRO A 557 14.33 -16.55 18.71
C PRO A 557 15.49 -17.40 18.15
N ASN A 558 15.26 -18.42 17.37
CA ASN A 558 16.28 -19.31 16.81
C ASN A 558 15.95 -19.75 15.38
N GLY A 559 15.36 -18.90 14.58
CA GLY A 559 14.98 -19.17 13.20
C GLY A 559 13.50 -18.89 12.96
N ASN A 560 12.85 -19.54 12.02
CA ASN A 560 11.47 -19.25 11.64
C ASN A 560 10.46 -19.69 12.71
N TYR A 561 9.30 -19.00 12.76
CA TYR A 561 8.20 -19.37 13.66
C TYR A 561 7.62 -20.76 13.35
N SER A 562 6.87 -21.32 14.31
CA SER A 562 6.26 -22.64 14.17
C SER A 562 4.92 -22.55 13.41
N GLY A 563 4.67 -23.52 12.51
CA GLY A 563 3.39 -23.58 11.80
C GLY A 563 2.26 -24.20 12.63
N ASN A 564 1.02 -23.87 12.25
CA ASN A 564 -0.22 -24.32 12.87
C ASN A 564 -0.23 -24.09 14.40
N SER A 565 0.17 -22.89 14.81
CA SER A 565 0.32 -22.50 16.21
C SER A 565 -0.41 -21.20 16.51
N GLU A 566 -0.79 -21.04 17.78
CA GLU A 566 -1.15 -19.77 18.39
C GLU A 566 -0.13 -19.49 19.48
N GLU A 567 0.69 -18.46 19.29
CA GLU A 567 1.74 -18.09 20.22
C GLU A 567 1.42 -16.74 20.85
N VAL A 568 1.41 -16.74 22.19
CA VAL A 568 0.96 -15.59 22.97
C VAL A 568 2.11 -15.03 23.80
N PHE A 569 2.26 -13.71 23.78
CA PHE A 569 3.20 -12.98 24.62
C PHE A 569 2.49 -11.84 25.34
N ARG A 570 2.27 -11.97 26.62
CA ARG A 570 1.41 -11.11 27.41
C ARG A 570 2.18 -10.36 28.48
N LEU A 571 1.90 -9.07 28.64
CA LEU A 571 2.40 -8.27 29.77
C LEU A 571 1.86 -8.87 31.07
N LYS A 572 2.72 -9.08 32.08
CA LYS A 572 2.36 -9.72 33.38
C LYS A 572 1.39 -8.86 34.17
N ASP A 573 1.70 -7.59 34.29
CA ASP A 573 0.96 -6.64 35.10
C ASP A 573 -0.11 -5.91 34.29
N THR A 574 -1.18 -5.50 34.94
CA THR A 574 -2.18 -4.62 34.37
C THR A 574 -1.65 -3.18 34.30
N ILE A 575 -2.06 -2.44 33.29
CA ILE A 575 -1.83 -1.00 33.15
C ILE A 575 -3.06 -0.27 33.68
N ASP A 576 -2.84 0.67 34.60
CA ASP A 576 -3.90 1.44 35.22
C ASP A 576 -4.08 2.79 34.53
N LEU A 577 -5.15 2.93 33.77
CA LEU A 577 -5.55 4.15 33.07
C LEU A 577 -6.73 4.87 33.75
N THR A 578 -7.07 4.50 35.01
CA THR A 578 -8.25 4.99 35.70
C THR A 578 -8.32 6.53 35.81
N ASN A 579 -7.17 7.19 35.93
CA ASN A 579 -7.07 8.64 36.02
C ASN A 579 -6.35 9.26 34.80
N ALA A 580 -6.11 8.49 33.77
CA ALA A 580 -5.50 9.00 32.55
C ALA A 580 -6.50 9.82 31.73
N ILE A 581 -6.01 10.91 31.09
CA ILE A 581 -6.77 11.72 30.13
C ILE A 581 -6.35 11.46 28.69
N ASP A 582 -5.23 10.77 28.53
CA ASP A 582 -4.67 10.35 27.26
C ASP A 582 -3.73 9.16 27.52
N ALA A 583 -3.64 8.22 26.61
CA ALA A 583 -2.77 7.06 26.75
C ALA A 583 -2.32 6.52 25.39
N LEU A 584 -1.06 6.11 25.33
CA LEU A 584 -0.40 5.62 24.12
C LEU A 584 0.51 4.44 24.46
N VAL A 585 0.51 3.43 23.61
CA VAL A 585 1.59 2.43 23.54
C VAL A 585 2.47 2.76 22.34
N SER A 586 3.78 2.70 22.51
CA SER A 586 4.71 2.70 21.38
C SER A 586 5.78 1.63 21.55
N PHE A 587 6.27 1.12 20.42
CA PHE A 587 7.40 0.17 20.37
C PHE A 587 8.07 0.22 19.00
N ARG A 588 9.33 -0.16 18.94
CA ARG A 588 9.98 -0.42 17.66
C ARG A 588 9.61 -1.81 17.21
N ALA A 589 9.27 -1.97 15.91
CA ALA A 589 8.92 -3.26 15.34
C ALA A 589 9.51 -3.45 13.95
N LYS A 590 9.72 -4.72 13.58
CA LYS A 590 9.95 -5.20 12.22
C LYS A 590 9.37 -6.61 12.11
N TRP A 591 9.06 -7.07 10.92
CA TRP A 591 8.50 -8.41 10.74
C TRP A 591 8.72 -8.96 9.34
N ASP A 592 8.71 -10.30 9.27
CA ASP A 592 8.59 -11.10 8.07
C ASP A 592 7.61 -12.24 8.38
N ILE A 593 6.35 -12.07 7.97
CA ILE A 593 5.23 -12.95 8.26
C ILE A 593 4.54 -13.28 6.95
N GLU A 594 4.08 -14.52 6.77
CA GLU A 594 3.40 -14.92 5.54
C GLU A 594 2.16 -14.05 5.29
N ASP A 595 2.19 -13.32 4.17
CA ASP A 595 1.14 -12.39 3.76
C ASP A 595 -0.20 -13.11 3.56
N ASN A 596 -1.30 -12.52 4.08
CA ASN A 596 -2.68 -13.01 3.97
C ASN A 596 -3.00 -14.36 4.66
N TYR A 597 -2.07 -15.00 5.35
CA TYR A 597 -2.29 -16.29 6.04
C TYR A 597 -1.93 -16.23 7.51
N ASP A 598 -0.67 -15.93 7.81
CA ASP A 598 -0.18 -15.79 9.17
C ASP A 598 -0.27 -14.33 9.61
N TYR A 599 -0.36 -14.08 10.89
CA TYR A 599 -0.47 -12.71 11.36
C TYR A 599 -0.12 -12.57 12.84
N VAL A 600 0.34 -11.37 13.20
CA VAL A 600 0.45 -10.93 14.58
C VAL A 600 -0.60 -9.88 14.89
N GLN A 601 -1.21 -9.96 16.07
CA GLN A 601 -2.10 -8.93 16.60
C GLN A 601 -1.56 -8.39 17.92
N PHE A 602 -1.59 -7.06 18.09
CA PHE A 602 -1.51 -6.44 19.40
C PHE A 602 -2.92 -6.26 19.95
N MET A 603 -3.17 -6.77 21.15
CA MET A 603 -4.52 -6.84 21.70
C MET A 603 -4.61 -6.29 23.13
N VAL A 604 -5.75 -5.69 23.44
CA VAL A 604 -6.08 -5.15 24.75
C VAL A 604 -7.31 -5.87 25.35
N SER A 605 -7.30 -6.04 26.67
CA SER A 605 -8.42 -6.60 27.45
C SER A 605 -8.73 -5.70 28.63
N THR A 606 -10.04 -5.44 28.87
CA THR A 606 -10.56 -4.71 30.05
C THR A 606 -11.21 -5.63 31.08
N ASP A 607 -11.28 -6.94 30.84
CA ASP A 607 -11.97 -7.94 31.65
C ASP A 607 -11.02 -9.03 32.19
N PHE A 608 -9.76 -8.63 32.45
CA PHE A 608 -8.71 -9.50 33.00
C PHE A 608 -8.38 -10.70 32.11
N GLY A 609 -8.46 -10.54 30.78
CA GLY A 609 -8.07 -11.53 29.79
C GLY A 609 -9.14 -12.53 29.41
N ASN A 610 -10.43 -12.30 29.79
CA ASN A 610 -11.53 -13.13 29.33
C ASN A 610 -11.93 -12.84 27.87
N SER A 611 -11.80 -11.58 27.43
CA SER A 611 -11.95 -11.17 26.04
C SER A 611 -10.83 -10.21 25.64
N TRP A 612 -10.54 -10.15 24.34
CA TRP A 612 -9.44 -9.36 23.77
C TRP A 612 -9.90 -8.67 22.50
N SER A 613 -9.45 -7.44 22.30
CA SER A 613 -9.71 -6.64 21.11
C SER A 613 -8.40 -6.26 20.44
N ALA A 614 -8.28 -6.56 19.16
CA ALA A 614 -7.13 -6.15 18.36
C ALA A 614 -7.11 -4.63 18.21
N GLN A 615 -5.92 -4.04 18.22
CA GLN A 615 -5.75 -2.59 18.23
C GLN A 615 -5.20 -2.07 16.92
N CYS A 616 -5.69 -0.93 16.51
CA CYS A 616 -5.17 -0.19 15.37
C CYS A 616 -3.84 0.47 15.73
N GLY A 617 -2.80 0.13 15.01
CA GLY A 617 -1.49 0.76 15.04
C GLY A 617 -1.18 1.44 13.71
N LYS A 618 -0.16 2.26 13.69
CA LYS A 618 0.28 3.03 12.52
C LYS A 618 0.63 2.13 11.31
N TYR A 619 1.07 0.91 11.58
CA TYR A 619 1.51 -0.06 10.57
C TYR A 619 0.64 -1.32 10.50
N THR A 620 -0.48 -1.37 11.23
CA THR A 620 -1.43 -2.46 11.10
C THR A 620 -2.20 -2.35 9.79
N ASN A 621 -2.44 -3.49 9.14
CA ASN A 621 -3.40 -3.61 8.06
C ASN A 621 -4.69 -4.31 8.53
N THR A 622 -5.65 -4.40 7.62
CA THR A 622 -6.89 -5.15 7.85
C THR A 622 -6.71 -6.56 7.31
N GLY A 623 -6.91 -7.56 8.15
CA GLY A 623 -6.85 -8.94 7.70
C GLY A 623 -7.86 -9.23 6.59
N VAL A 624 -7.49 -10.15 5.71
CA VAL A 624 -8.29 -10.54 4.56
C VAL A 624 -8.83 -11.96 4.70
N SER A 625 -10.07 -12.16 4.29
CA SER A 625 -10.64 -13.49 4.16
C SER A 625 -10.42 -13.97 2.74
N VAL A 626 -9.34 -14.71 2.52
CA VAL A 626 -9.05 -15.34 1.23
C VAL A 626 -9.59 -16.78 1.20
N SER A 627 -9.93 -17.26 0.01
CA SER A 627 -10.38 -18.64 -0.18
C SER A 627 -9.22 -19.59 0.14
N GLY A 628 -9.28 -20.22 1.32
CA GLY A 628 -8.27 -21.19 1.79
C GLY A 628 -7.38 -20.73 2.94
N GLY A 629 -7.49 -19.49 3.37
CA GLY A 629 -6.97 -18.92 4.61
C GLY A 629 -8.02 -18.01 5.20
N SER A 630 -8.00 -17.76 6.50
CA SER A 630 -8.92 -16.81 7.10
C SER A 630 -8.21 -16.02 8.18
N GLN A 631 -7.65 -14.92 7.77
CA GLN A 631 -7.32 -13.88 8.73
C GLN A 631 -8.63 -13.24 9.24
N PRO A 632 -8.70 -12.81 10.50
CA PRO A 632 -9.83 -12.03 10.98
C PRO A 632 -9.85 -10.68 10.25
N ILE A 633 -11.03 -10.14 9.96
CA ILE A 633 -11.19 -8.77 9.45
C ILE A 633 -11.02 -7.81 10.65
N GLU A 634 -9.80 -7.74 11.16
CA GLU A 634 -9.38 -6.99 12.34
C GLU A 634 -7.97 -6.41 12.08
N PRO A 635 -7.50 -5.45 12.90
CA PRO A 635 -6.13 -4.95 12.81
C PRO A 635 -5.11 -6.07 13.05
N LEU A 636 -4.10 -6.15 12.19
CA LEU A 636 -3.03 -7.15 12.32
C LEU A 636 -1.75 -6.70 11.58
N TYR A 637 -0.68 -7.42 11.78
CA TYR A 637 0.59 -7.31 11.05
C TYR A 637 0.81 -8.59 10.28
N ASP A 638 1.04 -8.48 8.98
CA ASP A 638 1.46 -9.56 8.09
C ASP A 638 2.35 -8.99 6.96
N GLY A 639 2.79 -9.82 6.04
CA GLY A 639 3.73 -9.42 5.00
C GLY A 639 5.12 -9.10 5.54
N ILE A 640 5.83 -8.18 4.87
CA ILE A 640 7.25 -7.91 5.15
C ILE A 640 7.48 -6.43 5.51
N GLN A 641 8.07 -6.21 6.68
CA GLN A 641 8.62 -4.93 7.13
C GLN A 641 10.04 -5.15 7.64
N ASN A 642 11.04 -4.99 6.77
CA ASN A 642 12.45 -5.30 7.09
C ASN A 642 13.13 -4.25 7.97
N ASP A 643 12.74 -2.99 7.85
CA ASP A 643 13.32 -1.90 8.62
C ASP A 643 12.57 -1.70 9.94
N TRP A 644 13.29 -1.38 11.01
CA TRP A 644 12.70 -1.03 12.29
C TRP A 644 11.85 0.24 12.16
N VAL A 645 10.56 0.13 12.45
CA VAL A 645 9.60 1.25 12.47
C VAL A 645 9.12 1.53 13.88
N LEU A 646 8.73 2.78 14.15
CA LEU A 646 8.06 3.13 15.41
C LEU A 646 6.57 2.91 15.28
N GLU A 647 6.07 1.88 15.91
CA GLU A 647 4.64 1.64 16.05
C GLU A 647 4.07 2.49 17.18
N GLU A 648 2.90 3.08 16.95
CA GLU A 648 2.16 3.89 17.93
C GLU A 648 0.68 3.47 17.95
N ILE A 649 0.17 3.11 19.11
CA ILE A 649 -1.20 2.64 19.32
C ILE A 649 -1.89 3.52 20.34
N ASN A 650 -2.94 4.21 19.91
CA ASN A 650 -3.75 5.07 20.76
C ASN A 650 -4.64 4.23 21.70
N LEU A 651 -4.59 4.49 22.99
CA LEU A 651 -5.36 3.81 24.01
C LEU A 651 -6.49 4.67 24.60
N SER A 652 -6.87 5.76 23.95
CA SER A 652 -7.88 6.70 24.45
C SER A 652 -9.26 6.05 24.69
N GLU A 653 -9.57 4.95 24.00
CA GLU A 653 -10.80 4.17 24.22
C GLU A 653 -10.83 3.46 25.59
N TYR A 654 -9.67 3.29 26.23
CA TYR A 654 -9.50 2.57 27.50
C TYR A 654 -9.29 3.48 28.70
N LEU A 655 -9.46 4.80 28.51
CA LEU A 655 -9.35 5.75 29.61
C LEU A 655 -10.40 5.47 30.70
N GLY A 656 -9.97 5.48 31.95
CA GLY A 656 -10.81 5.12 33.09
C GLY A 656 -10.79 3.63 33.46
N GLU A 657 -10.10 2.79 32.72
CA GLU A 657 -10.05 1.32 32.90
C GLU A 657 -8.68 0.82 33.39
N GLN A 658 -8.67 -0.40 33.86
CA GLN A 658 -7.44 -1.20 34.01
C GLN A 658 -7.38 -2.20 32.89
N ILE A 659 -6.27 -2.21 32.14
CA ILE A 659 -6.14 -3.01 30.93
C ILE A 659 -5.00 -4.02 31.03
N MET A 660 -5.14 -5.12 30.28
CA MET A 660 -4.07 -6.07 29.98
C MET A 660 -3.71 -5.98 28.49
N MET A 661 -2.47 -6.28 28.16
CA MET A 661 -1.96 -6.21 26.80
C MET A 661 -1.25 -7.50 26.41
N ARG A 662 -1.35 -7.88 25.12
CA ARG A 662 -0.63 -9.04 24.57
C ARG A 662 -0.33 -8.88 23.09
N PHE A 663 0.70 -9.57 22.64
CA PHE A 663 0.90 -9.95 21.26
C PHE A 663 0.44 -11.39 21.05
N VAL A 664 -0.13 -11.70 19.88
CA VAL A 664 -0.53 -13.04 19.50
C VAL A 664 -0.13 -13.29 18.05
N LEU A 665 0.73 -14.28 17.81
CA LEU A 665 1.02 -14.80 16.49
C LEU A 665 0.09 -15.98 16.22
N ASN A 666 -0.59 -15.97 15.09
CA ASN A 666 -1.38 -17.10 14.57
C ASN A 666 -0.80 -17.52 13.23
N THR A 667 -0.56 -18.83 13.08
CA THR A 667 0.07 -19.41 11.90
C THR A 667 -0.70 -20.58 11.36
N ASP A 668 -0.64 -20.73 10.04
CA ASP A 668 -1.12 -21.95 9.38
C ASP A 668 -0.02 -23.05 9.32
N TYR A 669 -0.18 -24.03 8.43
CA TYR A 669 0.71 -25.22 8.41
C TYR A 669 1.91 -25.06 7.47
N TRP A 670 1.91 -24.13 6.51
CA TRP A 670 2.72 -24.31 5.31
C TRP A 670 3.98 -23.46 5.21
N GLU A 671 3.91 -22.17 5.30
CA GLU A 671 5.05 -21.26 5.17
C GLU A 671 5.43 -20.69 6.53
N HIS A 672 6.74 -20.61 6.82
CA HIS A 672 7.23 -20.15 8.11
C HIS A 672 8.36 -19.18 7.88
N ASN A 673 8.16 -17.93 8.26
CA ASN A 673 9.12 -16.85 8.07
C ASN A 673 9.82 -16.48 9.38
N ASP A 674 10.64 -15.43 9.34
CA ASP A 674 11.47 -14.99 10.47
C ASP A 674 10.67 -14.43 11.66
N GLY A 675 9.39 -14.04 11.43
CA GLY A 675 8.46 -13.67 12.47
C GLY A 675 8.43 -12.18 12.82
N PHE A 676 7.92 -11.86 13.99
CA PHE A 676 7.74 -10.49 14.48
C PHE A 676 8.76 -10.16 15.56
N TYR A 677 9.41 -9.01 15.42
CA TYR A 677 10.36 -8.47 16.39
C TYR A 677 9.84 -7.17 16.96
N PHE A 678 9.97 -6.97 18.28
CA PHE A 678 9.74 -5.66 18.86
C PHE A 678 10.76 -5.33 19.96
N ASP A 679 10.98 -4.02 20.15
CA ASP A 679 11.96 -3.46 21.09
C ASP A 679 11.47 -2.11 21.61
N ASP A 680 12.11 -1.56 22.66
CA ASP A 680 11.78 -0.27 23.24
C ASP A 680 10.28 -0.09 23.54
N PHE A 681 9.62 -1.13 24.06
CA PHE A 681 8.18 -1.09 24.37
C PHE A 681 7.89 -0.13 25.51
N GLN A 682 6.98 0.80 25.29
CA GLN A 682 6.61 1.75 26.34
C GLN A 682 5.10 2.02 26.36
N VAL A 683 4.60 2.21 27.60
CA VAL A 683 3.25 2.69 27.85
C VAL A 683 3.34 4.07 28.46
N MET A 684 2.72 5.02 27.79
CA MET A 684 2.70 6.43 28.17
C MET A 684 1.28 6.88 28.40
N TYR A 685 1.07 7.76 29.37
CA TYR A 685 -0.22 8.37 29.63
C TYR A 685 -0.07 9.76 30.23
N ASN A 686 -1.14 10.54 30.15
CA ASN A 686 -1.28 11.83 30.80
C ASN A 686 -2.33 11.76 31.92
N LEU A 687 -2.05 12.35 33.03
CA LEU A 687 -3.03 12.48 34.11
C LEU A 687 -3.74 13.86 34.00
N GLU A 688 -5.01 13.89 34.32
CA GLU A 688 -5.72 15.17 34.52
C GLU A 688 -4.92 16.03 35.48
N SER A 689 -4.49 17.21 35.04
CA SER A 689 -3.82 18.14 35.93
C SER A 689 -4.81 18.49 37.03
N ALA A 690 -4.53 18.06 38.27
CA ALA A 690 -5.34 18.45 39.42
C ALA A 690 -5.44 19.98 39.43
N SER A 691 -6.58 20.49 38.98
CA SER A 691 -6.84 21.92 38.95
C SER A 691 -6.76 22.47 40.35
N SER A 692 -5.78 23.34 40.53
CA SER A 692 -5.47 24.15 41.74
C SER A 692 -4.76 23.40 42.87
N ILE A 693 -3.47 23.67 42.96
CA ILE A 693 -2.83 24.41 44.08
C ILE A 693 -1.39 24.73 43.64
N ALA A 694 -1.09 26.04 43.50
CA ALA A 694 0.23 26.63 43.29
C ALA A 694 0.98 26.25 42.02
N GLU A 695 1.29 27.23 41.16
CA GLU A 695 2.41 27.17 40.23
C GLU A 695 3.64 26.61 40.95
N GLU A 696 3.88 25.30 40.85
CA GLU A 696 5.18 24.76 41.15
C GLU A 696 6.08 25.22 40.01
N HIS A 697 6.90 26.22 40.25
CA HIS A 697 8.00 26.54 39.34
C HIS A 697 8.89 25.34 39.23
N LEU A 698 8.74 24.58 38.14
CA LEU A 698 9.63 23.47 37.80
C LEU A 698 11.02 24.02 37.52
N ILE A 699 12.04 23.47 38.17
CA ILE A 699 13.44 23.82 37.90
C ILE A 699 13.79 23.25 36.50
N SER A 700 13.98 24.12 35.50
CA SER A 700 14.48 23.73 34.20
C SER A 700 16.03 23.77 34.22
N PHE A 701 16.69 22.69 33.75
CA PHE A 701 18.14 22.61 33.68
C PHE A 701 18.61 21.82 32.46
N ASN A 702 19.88 22.01 32.08
CA ASN A 702 20.54 21.26 31.03
C ASN A 702 21.76 20.52 31.56
N LEU A 703 22.13 19.40 30.92
CA LEU A 703 23.30 18.58 31.22
C LEU A 703 24.32 18.67 30.08
N PHE A 704 25.57 18.97 30.40
CA PHE A 704 26.65 18.97 29.40
C PHE A 704 28.04 18.75 30.06
N PRO A 705 28.98 18.02 29.42
CA PRO A 705 28.74 17.20 28.25
C PRO A 705 27.80 16.05 28.57
N ASN A 706 27.00 15.65 27.62
CA ASN A 706 26.21 14.44 27.67
C ASN A 706 26.23 13.83 26.25
N PRO A 707 26.92 12.69 26.04
CA PRO A 707 27.55 11.77 27.04
C PRO A 707 28.67 12.40 27.85
N ALA A 708 28.78 11.96 29.13
CA ALA A 708 29.81 12.39 30.08
C ALA A 708 30.81 11.25 30.39
N ASN A 709 32.01 11.62 30.81
CA ASN A 709 33.01 10.66 31.25
C ASN A 709 33.30 10.76 32.78
N GLU A 710 33.92 11.85 33.23
CA GLU A 710 34.31 12.04 34.63
C GLU A 710 33.45 13.10 35.32
N THR A 711 33.01 14.11 34.61
CA THR A 711 32.18 15.19 35.12
C THR A 711 31.03 15.56 34.18
N VAL A 712 29.92 16.04 34.74
CA VAL A 712 28.80 16.64 34.02
C VAL A 712 28.39 17.95 34.69
N ASN A 713 28.11 18.97 33.91
CA ASN A 713 27.62 20.25 34.40
C ASN A 713 26.07 20.26 34.30
N ILE A 714 25.44 20.73 35.37
CA ILE A 714 24.04 21.11 35.37
C ILE A 714 24.00 22.65 35.20
N SER A 715 23.27 23.13 34.21
CA SER A 715 23.00 24.56 34.01
C SER A 715 21.51 24.80 34.05
N ALA A 716 21.05 25.67 34.93
CA ALA A 716 19.63 26.03 35.13
C ALA A 716 19.36 27.52 34.87
N ASN A 717 18.10 27.86 34.60
CA ASN A 717 17.68 29.22 34.37
C ASN A 717 17.70 30.08 35.66
N GLU A 718 17.70 29.42 36.83
CA GLU A 718 17.71 30.04 38.14
C GLU A 718 18.85 29.48 39.02
N ILE A 719 19.02 30.11 40.19
CA ILE A 719 20.07 29.69 41.13
C ILE A 719 19.67 28.33 41.73
N LEU A 720 20.51 27.33 41.55
CA LEU A 720 20.30 25.99 42.06
C LEU A 720 20.58 25.94 43.57
N ASN A 721 19.56 25.54 44.34
CA ASN A 721 19.65 25.32 45.80
C ASN A 721 18.85 24.07 46.12
N GLY A 722 19.47 23.04 46.75
CA GLY A 722 18.79 21.81 47.11
C GLY A 722 19.64 20.57 46.87
N GLU A 723 19.09 19.54 46.30
CA GLU A 723 19.77 18.26 46.04
C GLU A 723 19.65 17.89 44.56
N VAL A 724 20.73 17.42 43.96
CA VAL A 724 20.73 16.70 42.69
C VAL A 724 20.82 15.20 42.98
N SER A 725 19.82 14.47 42.57
CA SER A 725 19.80 13.02 42.69
C SER A 725 20.02 12.36 41.32
N ILE A 726 20.86 11.30 41.29
CA ILE A 726 21.09 10.48 40.09
C ILE A 726 20.49 9.09 40.34
N PHE A 727 19.69 8.64 39.41
CA PHE A 727 19.03 7.33 39.47
C PHE A 727 19.53 6.46 38.31
N ASN A 728 19.62 5.16 38.55
CA ASN A 728 19.82 4.18 37.46
C ASN A 728 18.47 3.90 36.72
N THR A 729 18.53 3.09 35.69
CA THR A 729 17.36 2.68 34.88
C THR A 729 16.30 1.92 35.67
N LYS A 730 16.65 1.38 36.88
CA LYS A 730 15.68 0.74 37.79
C LYS A 730 15.02 1.73 38.77
N GLY A 731 15.23 3.02 38.61
CA GLY A 731 14.72 4.03 39.52
C GLY A 731 15.43 4.09 40.90
N GLN A 732 16.51 3.36 41.07
CA GLN A 732 17.28 3.36 42.31
C GLN A 732 18.25 4.55 42.33
N ARG A 733 18.21 5.34 43.39
CA ARG A 733 19.14 6.46 43.58
C ARG A 733 20.57 5.90 43.81
N VAL A 734 21.46 6.19 42.83
CA VAL A 734 22.85 5.72 42.85
C VAL A 734 23.82 6.78 43.34
N ASN A 735 23.45 8.06 43.25
CA ASN A 735 24.27 9.16 43.80
C ASN A 735 23.40 10.36 44.15
N SER A 736 23.89 11.26 44.99
CA SER A 736 23.26 12.56 45.29
C SER A 736 24.28 13.63 45.67
N TYR A 737 23.99 14.87 45.31
CA TYR A 737 24.86 16.04 45.56
C TYR A 737 24.02 17.19 46.16
N SER A 738 24.48 17.72 47.29
CA SER A 738 23.85 18.90 47.86
C SER A 738 24.38 20.18 47.22
N ILE A 739 23.50 21.07 46.81
CA ILE A 739 23.82 22.34 46.17
C ILE A 739 23.44 23.50 47.09
N ASN A 740 24.41 24.35 47.36
CA ASN A 740 24.26 25.48 48.34
C ASN A 740 24.08 26.84 47.64
N GLY A 741 23.15 26.96 46.73
CA GLY A 741 22.48 28.20 46.33
C GLY A 741 23.31 29.43 45.91
N GLN A 742 24.46 29.25 45.22
CA GLN A 742 25.27 30.41 44.75
C GLN A 742 25.53 30.49 43.25
N SER A 743 25.07 29.49 42.48
CA SER A 743 25.34 29.42 41.05
C SER A 743 24.15 28.86 40.26
N LYS A 744 24.01 29.31 39.03
CA LYS A 744 23.12 28.70 38.04
C LYS A 744 23.75 27.48 37.36
N GLN A 745 25.03 27.21 37.58
CA GLN A 745 25.75 26.10 37.04
C GLN A 745 26.52 25.34 38.13
N VAL A 746 26.40 24.03 38.13
CA VAL A 746 27.06 23.15 39.07
C VAL A 746 27.72 22.00 38.35
N GLU A 747 28.98 21.73 38.61
CA GLU A 747 29.71 20.55 38.13
C GLU A 747 29.54 19.39 39.10
N LEU A 748 29.18 18.23 38.59
CA LEU A 748 29.05 16.99 39.34
C LEU A 748 30.16 16.03 38.89
N ASP A 749 30.79 15.39 39.89
CA ASP A 749 31.73 14.29 39.65
C ASP A 749 30.95 12.99 39.49
N VAL A 750 30.91 12.48 38.27
CA VAL A 750 30.25 11.22 37.92
C VAL A 750 31.24 10.09 37.66
N SER A 751 32.50 10.26 38.04
CA SER A 751 33.58 9.30 37.85
C SER A 751 33.35 7.96 38.56
N SER A 752 32.49 7.92 39.58
CA SER A 752 32.12 6.71 40.31
C SER A 752 30.98 5.89 39.67
N LEU A 753 30.30 6.44 38.65
CA LEU A 753 29.23 5.76 37.93
C LEU A 753 29.85 4.82 36.87
N GLU A 754 29.28 3.67 36.68
CA GLU A 754 29.64 2.77 35.59
C GLU A 754 29.17 3.32 34.24
N GLN A 755 29.68 2.77 33.14
CA GLN A 755 29.18 3.09 31.83
C GLN A 755 27.72 2.67 31.74
N GLY A 756 26.83 3.58 31.25
CA GLY A 756 25.42 3.30 31.21
C GLY A 756 24.54 4.57 31.12
N VAL A 757 23.24 4.37 31.17
CA VAL A 757 22.21 5.43 31.17
C VAL A 757 21.75 5.68 32.60
N TYR A 758 21.62 6.97 32.95
CA TYR A 758 21.18 7.45 34.25
C TYR A 758 20.19 8.59 34.08
N PHE A 759 19.40 8.84 35.11
CA PHE A 759 18.46 9.97 35.17
C PHE A 759 18.86 10.93 36.27
N VAL A 760 18.93 12.21 35.92
CA VAL A 760 19.30 13.28 36.85
C VAL A 760 18.07 14.09 37.22
N ARG A 761 17.84 14.32 38.50
CA ARG A 761 16.74 15.12 39.06
C ARG A 761 17.28 16.15 40.02
N VAL A 762 16.77 17.38 39.90
CA VAL A 762 17.09 18.47 40.84
C VAL A 762 15.87 18.74 41.73
N SER A 763 16.05 18.84 43.04
CA SER A 763 14.96 19.12 43.98
C SER A 763 15.41 20.08 45.08
N ASN A 764 14.48 20.89 45.55
CA ASN A 764 14.64 21.70 46.79
C ASN A 764 13.40 21.49 47.67
N GLU A 765 13.30 22.26 48.81
CA GLU A 765 12.18 22.14 49.77
C GLU A 765 10.80 22.41 49.13
N LYS A 766 10.73 23.04 47.97
CA LYS A 766 9.47 23.52 47.34
C LYS A 766 9.29 23.07 45.90
N MET A 767 10.36 22.66 45.22
CA MET A 767 10.36 22.41 43.79
C MET A 767 11.12 21.15 43.44
N VAL A 768 10.68 20.46 42.41
CA VAL A 768 11.36 19.27 41.82
C VAL A 768 11.44 19.48 40.33
N SER A 769 12.58 19.17 39.70
CA SER A 769 12.72 19.22 38.25
C SER A 769 12.15 17.96 37.61
N GLN A 770 11.89 18.02 36.33
CA GLN A 770 11.81 16.80 35.49
C GLN A 770 13.15 16.04 35.54
N SER A 771 13.08 14.73 35.30
CA SER A 771 14.28 13.90 35.16
C SER A 771 14.89 14.12 33.77
N LYS A 772 16.22 14.31 33.70
CA LYS A 772 16.95 14.37 32.44
C LYS A 772 17.91 13.21 32.31
N ARG A 773 17.96 12.62 31.13
CA ARG A 773 18.85 11.50 30.80
C ARG A 773 20.32 11.95 30.82
N LEU A 774 21.17 11.17 31.48
CA LEU A 774 22.62 11.30 31.49
C LEU A 774 23.25 10.01 30.99
N VAL A 775 24.06 10.09 29.96
CA VAL A 775 24.79 8.94 29.43
C VAL A 775 26.26 8.99 29.92
N ILE A 776 26.74 7.93 30.54
CA ILE A 776 28.13 7.78 30.96
C ILE A 776 28.85 6.89 29.95
N VAL A 777 29.95 7.41 29.39
CA VAL A 777 30.85 6.67 28.48
C VAL A 777 32.23 6.59 29.11
N ARG A 778 32.92 5.46 28.97
CA ARG A 778 34.25 5.22 29.49
C ARG A 778 35.20 4.82 28.38
#